data_8bb5f2f50b86f519aa198f1398f5bcb5
#
_entry.id   8bb5f2f50b86f519aa198f1398f5bcb5
#
_cell.length_a   1.000
_cell.length_b   1.000
_cell.length_c   1.000
_cell.angle_alpha   90.00
_cell.angle_beta   90.00
_cell.angle_gamma   90.00
#
_symmetry.space_group_name_H-M   'P 1'
#
loop_
_entity.id
_entity.type
_entity.pdbx_description
1 polymer ?
#
loop_
_entity_poly.entity_id
_entity_poly.type
_entity_poly.pdbx_seq_one_letter_code
_entity_poly.pdbx_strand_id
1 'polypeptide(L)'
;MRRIHLWVLLLYGALAVIMTWPLVTQITSHVPGSDIWAYDEYTFLWNIWYFKHALIDQLSTPLHTDLLFFPVSMGLVMYTFNLLAAALALPIHLATDNIPLASNLVNLASTALAGYGAFLLVLHLLRRAAVANDQSPVNGGAHSPLFIVHHSSFIISAAAFIAGLIYAFASSRMVYLALGHYMIVTTQWLPFFLLYFLRVLARWRMRDATLAGLFAALCLLTDMLYGVLLALMAGVLLLDWWLDYRRRRRASPAEPAVPWTRGLGRLAVIAGLAALLSAPLLIPTLREGLDADYAVQGWGMSDQLSADLVGLVTPTDLHPLWGNDWETSLRAVQTGESRFSDVNTVFVGYATLALALLGAAVAGRRARGWVAIALIAFVLALGPLLQINGQSIFDLDGLPVSLPLPYILLHYIPFIKGFRAPNRFSLVLLQAMAVLAGYGVAWLLVKVAGARSGDRPERTSEARFTFHAARTPFAWILAILLAAAILFEHLAVPMPLTDARVPAPYRELAAQPGDWTLMQLPMGWRNGFGVFGAEDTRVEWYQTVHGRPILSGNTSRNPAFKFEYFQRLPLLQAITGIEMYQPPDEATDQAARAQAAELMALWNVRYLVVNPPVAGRYPYTDTWQATQDYVLEVIPVDPQPVWDADGVQVYAVQQADVPFPFELDLGSRNTDAYRGPGWSVDEGDIGGVNGVWVDGRTAELYLPLCLDEGCHLSGKDGNLDDQPVDVVLRVQPFTYPGAPQQTLALAMNGVELGTQPLAPGWHEVRFSAPAEATRSGLNRLTLRFNDSARPSDVLPGQGMIGGTGVQSPVDIELNSGGAAGDFAYMTVTTPDGASSDVSTGRRGYNLAVIDPQSGQVLDKQGFDTFANVFEAERMAQFIEALPAGVIVAGAARGDASAALSERAVQALASLGSAVDLRATPGYGHAFIGVTGAAPGAAAEQSGPDGAYLRLAADRRQLSAAVDWVRLEAAQ
;
A
#
# COMPACT_ATOMS: atom_id res chain seq x y z
N MET A 1 -39.80 21.49 9.20
CA MET A 1 -38.74 20.45 9.04
C MET A 1 -37.62 20.85 8.08
N ARG A 2 -37.87 21.29 6.84
CA ARG A 2 -36.76 21.68 5.90
C ARG A 2 -35.82 22.73 6.46
N ARG A 3 -36.29 23.74 7.18
CA ARG A 3 -35.44 24.81 7.79
C ARG A 3 -34.49 24.27 8.86
N ILE A 4 -34.88 23.27 9.67
CA ILE A 4 -34.02 22.68 10.71
C ILE A 4 -32.82 21.95 10.09
N HIS A 5 -33.01 21.21 9.02
CA HIS A 5 -31.95 20.50 8.34
C HIS A 5 -30.90 21.46 7.78
N LEU A 6 -31.32 22.59 7.21
CA LEU A 6 -30.42 23.62 6.71
C LEU A 6 -29.60 24.24 7.86
N TRP A 7 -30.26 24.63 8.96
CA TRP A 7 -29.54 25.19 10.12
C TRP A 7 -28.56 24.23 10.76
N VAL A 8 -28.92 22.96 10.87
CA VAL A 8 -28.03 21.91 11.37
C VAL A 8 -26.80 21.77 10.49
N LEU A 9 -26.96 21.73 9.17
CA LEU A 9 -25.84 21.64 8.23
C LEU A 9 -24.93 22.88 8.30
N LEU A 10 -25.52 24.08 8.32
CA LEU A 10 -24.77 25.33 8.45
C LEU A 10 -24.00 25.40 9.78
N LEU A 11 -24.58 24.90 10.87
CA LEU A 11 -23.91 24.85 12.18
C LEU A 11 -22.72 23.89 12.18
N TYR A 12 -22.86 22.70 11.55
CA TYR A 12 -21.70 21.80 11.38
C TYR A 12 -20.62 22.43 10.50
N GLY A 13 -20.99 23.19 9.45
CA GLY A 13 -20.05 23.92 8.62
C GLY A 13 -19.31 25.02 9.43
N ALA A 14 -20.04 25.79 10.22
CA ALA A 14 -19.43 26.81 11.08
C ALA A 14 -18.49 26.19 12.11
N LEU A 15 -18.90 25.07 12.74
CA LEU A 15 -18.06 24.35 13.68
C LEU A 15 -16.84 23.72 12.99
N ALA A 16 -16.94 23.26 11.76
CA ALA A 16 -15.79 22.77 11.00
C ALA A 16 -14.75 23.87 10.80
N VAL A 17 -15.18 25.09 10.48
CA VAL A 17 -14.28 26.25 10.37
C VAL A 17 -13.65 26.61 11.73
N ILE A 18 -14.42 26.58 12.81
CA ILE A 18 -13.91 26.88 14.17
C ILE A 18 -12.90 25.83 14.63
N MET A 19 -13.22 24.55 14.46
CA MET A 19 -12.39 23.43 14.92
C MET A 19 -11.13 23.21 14.07
N THR A 20 -11.03 23.89 12.94
CA THR A 20 -9.83 23.89 12.07
C THR A 20 -9.14 25.26 12.03
N TRP A 21 -9.47 26.15 12.98
CA TRP A 21 -8.79 27.44 13.07
C TRP A 21 -7.26 27.27 13.27
N PRO A 22 -6.36 27.98 12.53
CA PRO A 22 -6.60 29.21 11.73
C PRO A 22 -6.79 28.96 10.21
N LEU A 23 -7.07 27.77 9.73
CA LEU A 23 -7.13 27.40 8.31
C LEU A 23 -7.90 28.42 7.44
N VAL A 24 -9.02 28.94 7.92
CA VAL A 24 -9.88 29.85 7.14
C VAL A 24 -9.17 31.17 6.79
N THR A 25 -8.17 31.61 7.60
CA THR A 25 -7.41 32.84 7.35
C THR A 25 -6.36 32.67 6.26
N GLN A 26 -6.00 31.43 5.94
CA GLN A 26 -4.95 31.08 4.97
C GLN A 26 -5.44 30.00 3.99
N ILE A 27 -6.74 29.92 3.75
CA ILE A 27 -7.43 28.81 3.04
C ILE A 27 -6.95 28.59 1.60
N THR A 28 -6.32 29.61 0.99
CA THR A 28 -5.83 29.58 -0.39
C THR A 28 -4.36 29.23 -0.53
N SER A 29 -3.61 29.19 0.60
CA SER A 29 -2.16 29.04 0.59
C SER A 29 -1.63 28.00 1.57
N HIS A 30 -2.44 27.57 2.52
CA HIS A 30 -2.08 26.55 3.51
C HIS A 30 -3.13 25.44 3.54
N VAL A 31 -2.69 24.26 3.95
CA VAL A 31 -3.55 23.09 4.16
C VAL A 31 -3.27 22.48 5.52
N PRO A 32 -4.23 21.78 6.16
CA PRO A 32 -3.91 21.01 7.36
C PRO A 32 -2.82 19.99 7.08
N GLY A 33 -1.80 19.97 7.90
CA GLY A 33 -0.65 19.09 7.70
C GLY A 33 0.40 19.29 8.79
N SER A 34 1.51 18.56 8.70
CA SER A 34 2.62 18.62 9.63
C SER A 34 3.95 18.50 8.91
N ASP A 35 4.80 19.51 9.05
CA ASP A 35 6.15 19.56 8.47
C ASP A 35 7.07 18.44 9.00
N ILE A 36 6.69 17.78 10.08
CA ILE A 36 7.50 16.72 10.71
C ILE A 36 7.09 15.33 10.24
N TRP A 37 5.83 15.13 9.83
CA TRP A 37 5.33 13.84 9.38
C TRP A 37 5.68 13.55 7.92
N ALA A 38 4.95 12.66 7.25
CA ALA A 38 5.25 12.15 5.92
C ALA A 38 4.92 13.12 4.76
N TYR A 39 4.41 14.33 5.03
CA TYR A 39 3.92 15.27 4.02
C TYR A 39 2.84 14.70 3.08
N ASP A 40 2.00 13.81 3.58
CA ASP A 40 0.95 13.18 2.78
C ASP A 40 -0.06 14.20 2.19
N GLU A 41 -0.19 15.40 2.81
CA GLU A 41 -1.01 16.49 2.31
C GLU A 41 -0.61 16.93 0.90
N TYR A 42 0.67 16.98 0.56
CA TYR A 42 1.15 17.32 -0.77
C TYR A 42 0.76 16.27 -1.81
N THR A 43 0.81 15.01 -1.45
CA THR A 43 0.32 13.90 -2.27
C THR A 43 -1.17 14.06 -2.62
N PHE A 44 -2.01 14.49 -1.65
CA PHE A 44 -3.43 14.74 -1.93
C PHE A 44 -3.67 15.99 -2.78
N LEU A 45 -2.83 17.02 -2.66
CA LEU A 45 -2.88 18.18 -3.55
C LEU A 45 -2.48 17.79 -4.98
N TRP A 46 -1.41 16.99 -5.13
CA TRP A 46 -1.00 16.44 -6.42
C TRP A 46 -2.12 15.60 -7.05
N ASN A 47 -2.81 14.76 -6.28
CA ASN A 47 -3.95 13.96 -6.77
C ASN A 47 -5.07 14.81 -7.36
N ILE A 48 -5.40 15.97 -6.74
CA ILE A 48 -6.41 16.88 -7.26
C ILE A 48 -5.98 17.49 -8.59
N TRP A 49 -4.70 17.91 -8.68
CA TRP A 49 -4.13 18.41 -9.90
C TRP A 49 -4.10 17.34 -11.00
N TYR A 50 -3.56 16.15 -10.66
CA TYR A 50 -3.38 15.07 -11.63
C TYR A 50 -4.72 14.55 -12.17
N PHE A 51 -5.75 14.52 -11.36
CA PHE A 51 -7.11 14.16 -11.80
C PHE A 51 -7.63 15.09 -12.91
N LYS A 52 -7.44 16.40 -12.77
CA LYS A 52 -7.77 17.39 -13.80
C LYS A 52 -6.86 17.22 -15.01
N HIS A 53 -5.56 17.13 -14.79
CA HIS A 53 -4.55 17.00 -15.84
C HIS A 53 -4.80 15.79 -16.73
N ALA A 54 -4.99 14.61 -16.15
CA ALA A 54 -5.27 13.39 -16.91
C ALA A 54 -6.61 13.46 -17.66
N LEU A 55 -7.71 13.79 -16.96
CA LEU A 55 -9.05 13.70 -17.56
C LEU A 55 -9.40 14.85 -18.50
N ILE A 56 -8.95 16.08 -18.21
CA ILE A 56 -9.35 17.29 -18.92
C ILE A 56 -8.28 17.73 -19.90
N ASP A 57 -7.01 17.77 -19.46
CA ASP A 57 -5.95 18.33 -20.27
C ASP A 57 -5.41 17.29 -21.26
N GLN A 58 -5.27 16.02 -20.86
CA GLN A 58 -4.73 14.93 -21.67
C GLN A 58 -5.79 13.95 -22.22
N LEU A 59 -7.05 14.02 -21.77
CA LEU A 59 -8.14 13.08 -22.14
C LEU A 59 -7.74 11.61 -21.89
N SER A 60 -6.98 11.34 -20.83
CA SER A 60 -6.42 10.05 -20.46
C SER A 60 -7.01 9.52 -19.15
N THR A 61 -6.66 8.28 -18.79
CA THR A 61 -7.06 7.71 -17.51
C THR A 61 -6.20 8.26 -16.35
N PRO A 62 -6.79 8.65 -15.20
CA PRO A 62 -6.01 9.10 -14.04
C PRO A 62 -5.42 7.95 -13.21
N LEU A 63 -5.49 6.70 -13.70
CA LEU A 63 -5.03 5.51 -12.97
C LEU A 63 -3.59 5.10 -13.31
N HIS A 64 -2.90 5.88 -14.10
CA HIS A 64 -1.53 5.64 -14.55
C HIS A 64 -0.83 6.97 -14.81
N THR A 65 0.49 7.06 -14.52
CA THR A 65 1.30 8.27 -14.76
C THR A 65 2.71 7.93 -15.21
N ASP A 66 3.24 8.74 -16.12
CA ASP A 66 4.67 8.78 -16.51
C ASP A 66 5.39 10.00 -15.92
N LEU A 67 4.72 10.78 -15.08
CA LEU A 67 5.27 12.01 -14.50
C LEU A 67 6.10 11.77 -13.25
N LEU A 68 5.85 10.67 -12.52
CA LEU A 68 6.59 10.24 -11.34
C LEU A 68 7.37 8.98 -11.66
N PHE A 69 8.49 8.76 -10.96
CA PHE A 69 9.36 7.59 -11.18
C PHE A 69 9.84 7.49 -12.63
N PHE A 70 9.98 8.61 -13.32
CA PHE A 70 10.46 8.59 -14.70
C PHE A 70 11.85 7.93 -14.80
N PRO A 71 12.10 7.02 -15.77
CA PRO A 71 11.27 6.64 -16.91
C PRO A 71 10.32 5.46 -16.64
N VAL A 72 10.32 4.87 -15.44
CA VAL A 72 9.49 3.73 -15.10
C VAL A 72 8.06 4.22 -14.82
N SER A 73 7.12 3.88 -15.69
CA SER A 73 5.73 4.32 -15.51
C SER A 73 5.07 3.70 -14.27
N MET A 74 4.15 4.46 -13.64
CA MET A 74 3.53 4.08 -12.38
C MET A 74 2.02 3.88 -12.51
N GLY A 75 1.54 2.71 -12.07
CA GLY A 75 0.12 2.48 -11.83
C GLY A 75 -0.34 3.19 -10.55
N LEU A 76 -1.43 3.93 -10.63
CA LEU A 76 -2.02 4.64 -9.49
C LEU A 76 -3.24 3.91 -8.90
N VAL A 77 -3.51 2.70 -9.34
CA VAL A 77 -4.66 1.89 -8.91
C VAL A 77 -4.53 1.45 -7.45
N MET A 78 -3.34 0.97 -7.06
CA MET A 78 -3.04 0.58 -5.68
C MET A 78 -2.49 1.75 -4.84
N TYR A 79 -2.38 2.92 -5.45
CA TYR A 79 -1.99 4.17 -4.81
C TYR A 79 -3.11 4.74 -3.94
N THR A 80 -2.78 5.59 -2.96
CA THR A 80 -3.76 6.29 -2.12
C THR A 80 -4.39 7.46 -2.90
N PHE A 81 -4.89 7.15 -4.11
CA PHE A 81 -5.57 8.11 -4.96
C PHE A 81 -6.99 8.31 -4.45
N ASN A 82 -7.22 9.36 -3.68
CA ASN A 82 -8.57 9.71 -3.20
C ASN A 82 -9.42 10.28 -4.37
N LEU A 83 -9.78 9.38 -5.29
CA LEU A 83 -10.43 9.69 -6.56
C LEU A 83 -11.71 10.51 -6.39
N LEU A 84 -12.51 10.17 -5.37
CA LEU A 84 -13.77 10.88 -5.13
C LEU A 84 -13.53 12.29 -4.59
N ALA A 85 -12.55 12.49 -3.71
CA ALA A 85 -12.21 13.82 -3.23
C ALA A 85 -11.66 14.71 -4.36
N ALA A 86 -10.81 14.17 -5.23
CA ALA A 86 -10.32 14.86 -6.42
C ALA A 86 -11.47 15.25 -7.37
N ALA A 87 -12.43 14.33 -7.60
CA ALA A 87 -13.62 14.62 -8.41
C ALA A 87 -14.52 15.70 -7.78
N LEU A 88 -14.66 15.72 -6.45
CA LEU A 88 -15.39 16.77 -5.74
C LEU A 88 -14.68 18.12 -5.74
N ALA A 89 -13.35 18.12 -5.73
CA ALA A 89 -12.51 19.31 -5.83
C ALA A 89 -12.47 19.90 -7.24
N LEU A 90 -12.67 19.09 -8.29
CA LEU A 90 -12.54 19.49 -9.69
C LEU A 90 -13.36 20.75 -10.07
N PRO A 91 -14.64 20.89 -9.72
CA PRO A 91 -15.40 22.11 -10.06
C PRO A 91 -14.82 23.37 -9.43
N ILE A 92 -14.28 23.27 -8.21
CA ILE A 92 -13.66 24.39 -7.48
C ILE A 92 -12.31 24.71 -8.13
N HIS A 93 -11.52 23.69 -8.43
CA HIS A 93 -10.23 23.84 -9.13
C HIS A 93 -10.42 24.51 -10.48
N LEU A 94 -11.36 24.05 -11.30
CA LEU A 94 -11.66 24.65 -12.61
C LEU A 94 -12.13 26.12 -12.52
N ALA A 95 -12.83 26.47 -11.43
CA ALA A 95 -13.35 27.82 -11.24
C ALA A 95 -12.33 28.81 -10.67
N THR A 96 -11.35 28.35 -9.89
CA THR A 96 -10.46 29.20 -9.11
C THR A 96 -9.00 29.05 -9.43
N ASP A 97 -8.62 27.97 -10.12
CA ASP A 97 -7.25 27.50 -10.36
C ASP A 97 -6.41 27.43 -9.06
N ASN A 98 -7.08 27.21 -7.92
CA ASN A 98 -6.47 27.15 -6.59
C ASN A 98 -6.73 25.78 -5.95
N ILE A 99 -5.73 24.91 -5.97
CA ILE A 99 -5.78 23.55 -5.47
C ILE A 99 -5.90 23.48 -3.95
N PRO A 100 -5.09 24.25 -3.14
CA PRO A 100 -5.26 24.32 -1.70
C PRO A 100 -6.69 24.72 -1.29
N LEU A 101 -7.27 25.73 -1.93
CA LEU A 101 -8.67 26.13 -1.68
C LEU A 101 -9.64 24.98 -1.97
N ALA A 102 -9.47 24.30 -3.10
CA ALA A 102 -10.34 23.17 -3.50
C ALA A 102 -10.27 22.03 -2.49
N SER A 103 -9.06 21.64 -2.06
CA SER A 103 -8.82 20.63 -1.03
C SER A 103 -9.45 21.02 0.31
N ASN A 104 -9.20 22.22 0.79
CA ASN A 104 -9.71 22.71 2.06
C ASN A 104 -11.25 22.76 2.08
N LEU A 105 -11.88 23.24 1.02
CA LEU A 105 -13.34 23.26 0.92
C LEU A 105 -13.95 21.86 0.91
N VAL A 106 -13.31 20.89 0.25
CA VAL A 106 -13.73 19.49 0.27
C VAL A 106 -13.61 18.91 1.69
N ASN A 107 -12.51 19.15 2.40
CA ASN A 107 -12.29 18.66 3.77
C ASN A 107 -13.31 19.26 4.76
N LEU A 108 -13.54 20.58 4.70
CA LEU A 108 -14.54 21.26 5.54
C LEU A 108 -15.96 20.78 5.24
N ALA A 109 -16.32 20.66 3.96
CA ALA A 109 -17.62 20.15 3.56
C ALA A 109 -17.81 18.68 3.96
N SER A 110 -16.76 17.86 3.85
CA SER A 110 -16.77 16.45 4.27
C SER A 110 -17.01 16.31 5.77
N THR A 111 -16.35 17.15 6.58
CA THR A 111 -16.53 17.18 8.03
C THR A 111 -17.97 17.59 8.40
N ALA A 112 -18.50 18.63 7.77
CA ALA A 112 -19.87 19.05 7.99
C ALA A 112 -20.89 17.98 7.58
N LEU A 113 -20.69 17.32 6.42
CA LEU A 113 -21.55 16.24 5.93
C LEU A 113 -21.44 14.97 6.78
N ALA A 114 -20.28 14.67 7.35
CA ALA A 114 -20.10 13.55 8.28
C ALA A 114 -20.98 13.73 9.53
N GLY A 115 -20.92 14.92 10.14
CA GLY A 115 -21.80 15.28 11.27
C GLY A 115 -23.29 15.24 10.89
N TYR A 116 -23.63 15.77 9.73
CA TYR A 116 -25.00 15.77 9.27
C TYR A 116 -25.51 14.36 8.93
N GLY A 117 -24.68 13.50 8.36
CA GLY A 117 -24.99 12.09 8.10
C GLY A 117 -25.26 11.32 9.39
N ALA A 118 -24.39 11.48 10.41
CA ALA A 118 -24.56 10.87 11.72
C ALA A 118 -25.81 11.44 12.45
N PHE A 119 -26.06 12.75 12.33
CA PHE A 119 -27.31 13.38 12.79
C PHE A 119 -28.54 12.70 12.19
N LEU A 120 -28.57 12.52 10.86
CA LEU A 120 -29.71 11.88 10.18
C LEU A 120 -29.90 10.41 10.59
N LEU A 121 -28.82 9.69 10.76
CA LEU A 121 -28.82 8.29 11.23
C LEU A 121 -29.45 8.19 12.63
N VAL A 122 -28.92 8.96 13.58
CA VAL A 122 -29.41 8.94 14.98
C VAL A 122 -30.82 9.49 15.09
N LEU A 123 -31.14 10.54 14.35
CA LEU A 123 -32.49 11.07 14.23
C LEU A 123 -33.49 10.02 13.76
N HIS A 124 -33.12 9.21 12.75
CA HIS A 124 -33.91 8.10 12.26
C HIS A 124 -34.14 7.03 13.35
N LEU A 125 -33.07 6.64 14.06
CA LEU A 125 -33.12 5.61 15.10
C LEU A 125 -33.98 6.05 16.29
N LEU A 126 -33.81 7.30 16.76
CA LEU A 126 -34.59 7.84 17.89
C LEU A 126 -36.08 8.00 17.54
N ARG A 127 -36.40 8.50 16.33
CA ARG A 127 -37.79 8.58 15.86
C ARG A 127 -38.47 7.22 15.77
N ARG A 128 -37.74 6.22 15.27
CA ARG A 128 -38.25 4.85 15.20
C ARG A 128 -38.45 4.25 16.58
N ALA A 129 -37.56 4.55 17.54
CA ALA A 129 -37.71 4.14 18.92
C ALA A 129 -38.98 4.74 19.58
N ALA A 130 -39.28 6.01 19.30
CA ALA A 130 -40.46 6.71 19.81
C ALA A 130 -41.75 6.09 19.27
N VAL A 131 -41.84 5.83 17.94
CA VAL A 131 -43.06 5.26 17.31
C VAL A 131 -43.34 3.81 17.77
N ALA A 132 -42.28 2.99 17.94
CA ALA A 132 -42.46 1.60 18.41
C ALA A 132 -43.03 1.49 19.84
N ASN A 133 -42.80 2.52 20.64
CA ASN A 133 -43.33 2.59 22.01
C ASN A 133 -44.83 2.93 22.04
N ASP A 134 -45.35 3.69 21.09
CA ASP A 134 -46.78 4.07 21.00
C ASP A 134 -47.68 2.86 20.63
N GLN A 135 -47.13 1.83 19.99
CA GLN A 135 -47.87 0.68 19.47
C GLN A 135 -47.85 -0.55 20.39
N SER A 136 -47.17 -0.51 21.54
CA SER A 136 -47.15 -1.65 22.49
C SER A 136 -48.32 -1.59 23.44
N PRO A 137 -49.21 -2.62 23.49
CA PRO A 137 -50.27 -2.67 24.47
C PRO A 137 -49.70 -2.80 25.90
N VAL A 138 -50.34 -2.10 26.84
CA VAL A 138 -49.97 -2.03 28.26
C VAL A 138 -50.22 -3.39 28.92
N ASN A 139 -49.27 -4.28 28.88
CA ASN A 139 -49.22 -5.46 29.77
C ASN A 139 -47.96 -5.38 30.63
N GLY A 140 -48.19 -5.26 31.92
CA GLY A 140 -47.34 -5.05 33.08
C GLY A 140 -45.93 -5.68 33.19
N GLY A 141 -45.06 -5.42 32.22
CA GLY A 141 -43.65 -5.79 32.27
C GLY A 141 -42.78 -4.55 32.39
N ALA A 142 -41.67 -4.64 33.13
CA ALA A 142 -40.74 -3.57 33.44
C ALA A 142 -40.41 -2.70 32.22
N HIS A 143 -40.87 -1.47 32.21
CA HIS A 143 -40.66 -0.50 31.13
C HIS A 143 -39.19 -0.10 31.05
N SER A 144 -38.60 -0.23 29.87
CA SER A 144 -37.26 0.36 29.60
C SER A 144 -37.32 1.89 29.79
N PRO A 145 -36.37 2.51 30.49
CA PRO A 145 -36.40 3.95 30.80
C PRO A 145 -36.42 4.90 29.57
N LEU A 146 -36.12 4.39 28.39
CA LEU A 146 -36.23 5.11 27.09
C LEU A 146 -37.70 5.31 26.67
N PHE A 147 -38.67 4.78 27.44
CA PHE A 147 -40.11 4.76 27.14
C PHE A 147 -40.78 6.13 27.00
N ILE A 148 -40.10 7.24 27.39
CA ILE A 148 -40.78 8.53 27.55
C ILE A 148 -40.25 9.59 26.55
N VAL A 149 -39.70 9.17 25.41
CA VAL A 149 -39.41 10.12 24.30
C VAL A 149 -40.70 10.37 23.54
N HIS A 150 -41.81 10.66 24.28
CA HIS A 150 -43.02 11.17 23.68
C HIS A 150 -42.81 12.61 23.24
N HIS A 151 -42.73 12.81 21.93
CA HIS A 151 -43.14 14.03 21.21
C HIS A 151 -42.30 15.30 21.33
N SER A 152 -41.17 15.39 22.07
CA SER A 152 -40.29 16.54 21.97
C SER A 152 -39.37 16.43 20.76
N SER A 153 -39.79 17.05 19.64
CA SER A 153 -38.96 17.22 18.44
C SER A 153 -37.57 17.81 18.76
N PHE A 154 -37.48 18.61 19.82
CA PHE A 154 -36.23 19.19 20.32
C PHE A 154 -35.29 18.13 20.90
N ILE A 155 -35.73 17.28 21.85
CA ILE A 155 -34.89 16.27 22.51
C ILE A 155 -34.26 15.34 21.48
N ILE A 156 -35.11 14.84 20.57
CA ILE A 156 -34.65 13.95 19.47
C ILE A 156 -33.63 14.67 18.58
N SER A 157 -33.87 15.91 18.22
CA SER A 157 -32.98 16.68 17.36
C SER A 157 -31.69 17.07 18.06
N ALA A 158 -31.74 17.46 19.34
CA ALA A 158 -30.56 17.82 20.13
C ALA A 158 -29.67 16.57 20.37
N ALA A 159 -30.27 15.42 20.72
CA ALA A 159 -29.50 14.20 20.90
C ALA A 159 -28.85 13.71 19.59
N ALA A 160 -29.57 13.81 18.48
CA ALA A 160 -29.02 13.50 17.16
C ALA A 160 -27.92 14.47 16.74
N PHE A 161 -28.05 15.78 17.07
CA PHE A 161 -27.03 16.76 16.79
C PHE A 161 -25.75 16.48 17.57
N ILE A 162 -25.86 16.20 18.87
CA ILE A 162 -24.70 15.85 19.72
C ILE A 162 -24.01 14.58 19.22
N ALA A 163 -24.76 13.55 18.79
CA ALA A 163 -24.18 12.37 18.17
C ALA A 163 -23.40 12.70 16.88
N GLY A 164 -23.88 13.65 16.09
CA GLY A 164 -23.16 14.14 14.91
C GLY A 164 -21.89 14.90 15.26
N LEU A 165 -21.83 15.64 16.39
CA LEU A 165 -20.59 16.27 16.87
C LEU A 165 -19.52 15.22 17.20
N ILE A 166 -19.90 14.16 17.92
CA ILE A 166 -18.99 13.07 18.27
C ILE A 166 -18.34 12.47 17.03
N TYR A 167 -19.12 12.19 15.98
CA TYR A 167 -18.58 11.59 14.77
C TYR A 167 -17.76 12.58 13.91
N ALA A 168 -18.22 13.82 13.76
CA ALA A 168 -17.57 14.81 12.90
C ALA A 168 -16.22 15.30 13.46
N PHE A 169 -16.14 15.51 14.77
CA PHE A 169 -15.00 16.17 15.43
C PHE A 169 -14.22 15.22 16.36
N ALA A 170 -14.38 13.92 16.18
CA ALA A 170 -13.60 12.93 16.92
C ALA A 170 -12.09 13.21 16.82
N SER A 171 -11.36 13.11 17.94
CA SER A 171 -9.92 13.40 18.00
C SER A 171 -9.12 12.64 16.95
N SER A 172 -9.41 11.34 16.72
CA SER A 172 -8.74 10.57 15.68
C SER A 172 -8.91 11.14 14.26
N ARG A 173 -10.06 11.77 13.96
CA ARG A 173 -10.25 12.44 12.66
C ARG A 173 -9.46 13.75 12.58
N MET A 174 -9.37 14.50 13.69
CA MET A 174 -8.59 15.73 13.76
C MET A 174 -7.09 15.44 13.66
N VAL A 175 -6.62 14.38 14.31
CA VAL A 175 -5.24 13.88 14.17
C VAL A 175 -4.94 13.52 12.71
N TYR A 176 -5.79 12.73 12.06
CA TYR A 176 -5.58 12.40 10.66
C TYR A 176 -5.65 13.60 9.72
N LEU A 177 -6.44 14.62 10.06
CA LEU A 177 -6.43 15.89 9.32
C LEU A 177 -5.10 16.63 9.51
N ALA A 178 -4.59 16.69 10.75
CA ALA A 178 -3.30 17.32 11.09
C ALA A 178 -2.09 16.56 10.52
N LEU A 179 -2.23 15.26 10.23
CA LEU A 179 -1.21 14.45 9.57
C LEU A 179 -1.31 14.47 8.03
N GLY A 180 -2.24 15.24 7.45
CA GLY A 180 -2.44 15.30 6.01
C GLY A 180 -3.19 14.10 5.40
N HIS A 181 -3.71 13.15 6.19
CA HIS A 181 -4.39 11.93 5.70
C HIS A 181 -5.86 12.19 5.35
N TYR A 182 -6.13 12.95 4.30
CA TYR A 182 -7.48 13.43 3.96
C TYR A 182 -8.49 12.33 3.60
N MET A 183 -8.04 11.15 3.16
CA MET A 183 -8.93 10.01 2.93
C MET A 183 -9.68 9.58 4.20
N ILE A 184 -9.07 9.76 5.39
CA ILE A 184 -9.71 9.43 6.67
C ILE A 184 -10.70 10.52 7.10
N VAL A 185 -10.54 11.74 6.60
CA VAL A 185 -11.48 12.86 6.84
C VAL A 185 -12.71 12.76 5.93
N THR A 186 -12.56 12.26 4.71
CA THR A 186 -13.64 12.17 3.71
C THR A 186 -14.58 10.96 3.91
N THR A 187 -14.90 10.63 5.17
CA THR A 187 -15.76 9.49 5.57
C THR A 187 -17.25 9.81 5.70
N GLN A 188 -17.70 10.95 5.17
CA GLN A 188 -19.09 11.41 5.28
C GLN A 188 -20.14 10.43 4.73
N TRP A 189 -19.78 9.56 3.80
CA TRP A 189 -20.71 8.65 3.15
C TRP A 189 -21.13 7.46 4.00
N LEU A 190 -20.30 7.09 4.99
CA LEU A 190 -20.51 5.95 5.87
C LEU A 190 -21.81 6.05 6.71
N PRO A 191 -22.13 7.14 7.42
CA PRO A 191 -23.39 7.26 8.14
C PRO A 191 -24.61 7.33 7.20
N PHE A 192 -24.47 7.84 5.98
CA PHE A 192 -25.55 7.79 4.97
C PHE A 192 -25.82 6.37 4.50
N PHE A 193 -24.77 5.58 4.24
CA PHE A 193 -24.92 4.15 3.96
C PHE A 193 -25.68 3.44 5.06
N LEU A 194 -25.26 3.59 6.32
CA LEU A 194 -25.88 2.97 7.48
C LEU A 194 -27.36 3.37 7.63
N LEU A 195 -27.68 4.65 7.40
CA LEU A 195 -29.06 5.13 7.43
C LEU A 195 -29.94 4.38 6.44
N TYR A 196 -29.51 4.29 5.18
CA TYR A 196 -30.31 3.66 4.14
C TYR A 196 -30.30 2.14 4.25
N PHE A 197 -29.21 1.54 4.69
CA PHE A 197 -29.12 0.11 4.98
C PHE A 197 -30.12 -0.31 6.07
N LEU A 198 -30.20 0.43 7.18
CA LEU A 198 -31.17 0.19 8.25
C LEU A 198 -32.63 0.40 7.76
N ARG A 199 -32.85 1.33 6.84
CA ARG A 199 -34.16 1.51 6.18
C ARG A 199 -34.51 0.32 5.30
N VAL A 200 -33.53 -0.26 4.59
CA VAL A 200 -33.74 -1.51 3.84
C VAL A 200 -34.15 -2.63 4.78
N LEU A 201 -33.41 -2.87 5.84
CA LEU A 201 -33.74 -3.91 6.83
C LEU A 201 -35.12 -3.72 7.48
N ALA A 202 -35.58 -2.45 7.58
CA ALA A 202 -36.86 -2.14 8.16
C ALA A 202 -38.05 -2.35 7.20
N ARG A 203 -37.90 -2.04 5.91
CA ARG A 203 -39.02 -1.93 4.97
C ARG A 203 -38.79 -2.62 3.63
N TRP A 204 -37.59 -3.06 3.33
CA TRP A 204 -37.19 -3.71 2.08
C TRP A 204 -37.59 -2.95 0.80
N ARG A 205 -37.52 -1.59 0.84
CA ARG A 205 -37.87 -0.73 -0.31
C ARG A 205 -36.71 -0.64 -1.29
N MET A 206 -37.02 -0.68 -2.61
CA MET A 206 -36.02 -0.55 -3.67
C MET A 206 -35.26 0.78 -3.57
N ARG A 207 -35.97 1.89 -3.40
CA ARG A 207 -35.35 3.23 -3.26
C ARG A 207 -34.27 3.27 -2.16
N ASP A 208 -34.54 2.66 -1.01
CA ASP A 208 -33.59 2.64 0.10
C ASP A 208 -32.40 1.75 -0.24
N ALA A 209 -32.61 0.63 -0.98
CA ALA A 209 -31.53 -0.24 -1.45
C ALA A 209 -30.64 0.47 -2.50
N THR A 210 -31.24 1.18 -3.45
CA THR A 210 -30.49 1.97 -4.44
C THR A 210 -29.64 3.04 -3.78
N LEU A 211 -30.19 3.78 -2.79
CA LEU A 211 -29.43 4.79 -2.06
C LEU A 211 -28.34 4.18 -1.18
N ALA A 212 -28.60 3.03 -0.54
CA ALA A 212 -27.55 2.33 0.19
C ALA A 212 -26.41 1.87 -0.73
N GLY A 213 -26.76 1.32 -1.92
CA GLY A 213 -25.75 0.93 -2.93
C GLY A 213 -24.96 2.13 -3.45
N LEU A 214 -25.60 3.26 -3.69
CA LEU A 214 -24.92 4.50 -4.09
C LEU A 214 -23.94 4.97 -3.03
N PHE A 215 -24.35 5.04 -1.75
CA PHE A 215 -23.46 5.48 -0.67
C PHE A 215 -22.35 4.46 -0.39
N ALA A 216 -22.59 3.16 -0.60
CA ALA A 216 -21.53 2.15 -0.57
C ALA A 216 -20.49 2.38 -1.68
N ALA A 217 -20.94 2.67 -2.91
CA ALA A 217 -20.03 3.02 -4.00
C ALA A 217 -19.19 4.27 -3.68
N LEU A 218 -19.81 5.32 -3.14
CA LEU A 218 -19.09 6.54 -2.73
C LEU A 218 -18.06 6.28 -1.65
N CYS A 219 -18.32 5.36 -0.72
CA CYS A 219 -17.32 4.91 0.25
C CYS A 219 -16.14 4.21 -0.45
N LEU A 220 -16.42 3.26 -1.36
CA LEU A 220 -15.39 2.52 -2.10
C LEU A 220 -14.54 3.42 -3.00
N LEU A 221 -15.14 4.43 -3.63
CA LEU A 221 -14.44 5.42 -4.46
C LEU A 221 -13.61 6.41 -3.62
N THR A 222 -13.89 6.55 -2.33
CA THR A 222 -13.07 7.35 -1.40
C THR A 222 -11.83 6.56 -1.00
N ASP A 223 -12.02 5.33 -0.53
CA ASP A 223 -10.96 4.38 -0.20
C ASP A 223 -11.56 2.96 -0.25
N MET A 224 -10.95 2.06 -1.02
CA MET A 224 -11.45 0.69 -1.14
C MET A 224 -11.44 -0.08 0.18
N LEU A 225 -10.56 0.27 1.12
CA LEU A 225 -10.55 -0.31 2.47
C LEU A 225 -11.85 -0.06 3.24
N TYR A 226 -12.61 0.98 2.89
CA TYR A 226 -13.93 1.20 3.49
C TYR A 226 -14.93 0.09 3.17
N GLY A 227 -14.69 -0.70 2.14
CA GLY A 227 -15.45 -1.94 1.89
C GLY A 227 -15.41 -2.90 3.06
N VAL A 228 -14.26 -3.06 3.72
CA VAL A 228 -14.11 -3.91 4.93
C VAL A 228 -14.92 -3.33 6.09
N LEU A 229 -14.84 -2.01 6.31
CA LEU A 229 -15.59 -1.34 7.37
C LEU A 229 -17.13 -1.43 7.16
N LEU A 230 -17.56 -1.25 5.90
CA LEU A 230 -18.98 -1.40 5.52
C LEU A 230 -19.46 -2.84 5.73
N ALA A 231 -18.68 -3.82 5.28
CA ALA A 231 -19.01 -5.24 5.42
C ALA A 231 -19.16 -5.65 6.89
N LEU A 232 -18.23 -5.19 7.76
CA LEU A 232 -18.29 -5.43 9.20
C LEU A 232 -19.59 -4.88 9.79
N MET A 233 -19.87 -3.60 9.58
CA MET A 233 -21.06 -2.94 10.15
C MET A 233 -22.36 -3.53 9.58
N ALA A 234 -22.43 -3.73 8.26
CA ALA A 234 -23.60 -4.32 7.62
C ALA A 234 -23.84 -5.76 8.08
N GLY A 235 -22.76 -6.55 8.20
CA GLY A 235 -22.83 -7.94 8.67
C GLY A 235 -23.39 -8.05 10.10
N VAL A 236 -22.85 -7.24 11.02
CA VAL A 236 -23.32 -7.22 12.43
C VAL A 236 -24.78 -6.75 12.51
N LEU A 237 -25.16 -5.68 11.79
CA LEU A 237 -26.53 -5.17 11.78
C LEU A 237 -27.52 -6.15 11.12
N LEU A 238 -27.09 -6.86 10.07
CA LEU A 238 -27.89 -7.89 9.42
C LEU A 238 -28.10 -9.10 10.36
N LEU A 239 -27.06 -9.52 11.06
CA LEU A 239 -27.14 -10.59 12.06
C LEU A 239 -28.07 -10.20 13.22
N ASP A 240 -27.93 -8.98 13.75
CA ASP A 240 -28.78 -8.45 14.81
C ASP A 240 -30.26 -8.40 14.38
N TRP A 241 -30.52 -7.89 13.16
CA TRP A 241 -31.84 -7.90 12.56
C TRP A 241 -32.40 -9.33 12.41
N TRP A 242 -31.59 -10.28 11.92
CA TRP A 242 -31.99 -11.68 11.72
C TRP A 242 -32.32 -12.40 13.06
N LEU A 243 -31.51 -12.15 14.10
CA LEU A 243 -31.77 -12.69 15.44
C LEU A 243 -33.08 -12.14 16.01
N ASP A 244 -33.35 -10.84 15.83
CA ASP A 244 -34.62 -10.23 16.25
C ASP A 244 -35.80 -10.74 15.44
N TYR A 245 -35.64 -10.92 14.12
CA TYR A 245 -36.67 -11.52 13.27
C TYR A 245 -37.00 -12.94 13.69
N ARG A 246 -36.01 -13.80 13.97
CA ARG A 246 -36.22 -15.16 14.46
C ARG A 246 -36.95 -15.20 15.80
N ARG A 247 -36.59 -14.31 16.73
CA ARG A 247 -37.23 -14.21 18.05
C ARG A 247 -38.71 -13.80 17.92
N ARG A 248 -39.01 -12.78 17.11
CA ARG A 248 -40.38 -12.32 16.87
C ARG A 248 -41.25 -13.42 16.24
N ARG A 249 -40.76 -14.11 15.24
CA ARG A 249 -41.45 -15.25 14.63
C ARG A 249 -41.75 -16.40 15.58
N ARG A 250 -40.83 -16.65 16.52
CA ARG A 250 -41.09 -17.66 17.56
C ARG A 250 -42.16 -17.22 18.54
N ALA A 251 -42.22 -15.93 18.87
CA ALA A 251 -43.25 -15.37 19.78
C ALA A 251 -44.62 -15.15 19.12
N SER A 252 -44.64 -14.86 17.80
CA SER A 252 -45.87 -14.62 17.05
C SER A 252 -45.77 -15.26 15.67
N PRO A 253 -46.10 -16.56 15.52
CA PRO A 253 -46.01 -17.30 14.24
C PRO A 253 -46.84 -16.70 13.10
N ALA A 254 -47.88 -15.91 13.42
CA ALA A 254 -48.76 -15.23 12.44
C ALA A 254 -48.09 -13.94 11.80
N GLU A 255 -46.94 -13.51 12.28
CA GLU A 255 -46.21 -12.41 11.61
C GLU A 255 -45.85 -12.78 10.16
N PRO A 256 -46.18 -11.92 9.17
CA PRO A 256 -45.89 -12.22 7.76
C PRO A 256 -44.38 -12.45 7.55
N ALA A 257 -44.04 -13.59 6.93
CA ALA A 257 -42.70 -13.90 6.61
C ALA A 257 -42.11 -12.85 5.64
N VAL A 258 -40.90 -12.33 5.91
CA VAL A 258 -40.19 -11.57 4.90
C VAL A 258 -39.88 -12.52 3.74
N PRO A 259 -40.33 -12.28 2.52
CA PRO A 259 -39.98 -13.11 1.40
C PRO A 259 -38.44 -13.07 1.21
N TRP A 260 -37.77 -14.19 1.43
CA TRP A 260 -36.31 -14.29 1.28
C TRP A 260 -35.80 -13.74 -0.06
N THR A 261 -36.57 -13.98 -1.14
CA THR A 261 -36.29 -13.47 -2.48
C THR A 261 -36.25 -11.94 -2.53
N ARG A 262 -37.15 -11.26 -1.81
CA ARG A 262 -37.13 -9.79 -1.69
C ARG A 262 -35.95 -9.31 -0.88
N GLY A 263 -35.62 -9.97 0.23
CA GLY A 263 -34.48 -9.64 1.07
C GLY A 263 -33.16 -9.76 0.32
N LEU A 264 -32.91 -10.93 -0.25
CA LEU A 264 -31.72 -11.20 -1.06
C LEU A 264 -31.65 -10.28 -2.28
N GLY A 265 -32.77 -10.03 -2.98
CA GLY A 265 -32.79 -9.13 -4.14
C GLY A 265 -32.42 -7.69 -3.77
N ARG A 266 -32.77 -7.18 -2.57
CA ARG A 266 -32.36 -5.83 -2.13
C ARG A 266 -30.91 -5.76 -1.72
N LEU A 267 -30.39 -6.80 -1.06
CA LEU A 267 -28.97 -6.90 -0.75
C LEU A 267 -28.14 -7.03 -2.04
N ALA A 268 -28.59 -7.81 -3.00
CA ALA A 268 -27.95 -7.92 -4.32
C ALA A 268 -27.92 -6.57 -5.08
N VAL A 269 -29.00 -5.76 -4.98
CA VAL A 269 -29.03 -4.41 -5.56
C VAL A 269 -28.00 -3.51 -4.87
N ILE A 270 -27.85 -3.57 -3.56
CA ILE A 270 -26.84 -2.79 -2.83
C ILE A 270 -25.44 -3.18 -3.32
N ALA A 271 -25.11 -4.47 -3.30
CA ALA A 271 -23.81 -4.98 -3.70
C ALA A 271 -23.53 -4.75 -5.20
N GLY A 272 -24.51 -5.05 -6.06
CA GLY A 272 -24.38 -4.88 -7.50
C GLY A 272 -24.21 -3.42 -7.93
N LEU A 273 -24.96 -2.48 -7.31
CA LEU A 273 -24.80 -1.07 -7.61
C LEU A 273 -23.48 -0.52 -7.07
N ALA A 274 -23.06 -0.96 -5.87
CA ALA A 274 -21.76 -0.59 -5.34
C ALA A 274 -20.63 -1.08 -6.26
N ALA A 275 -20.67 -2.34 -6.68
CA ALA A 275 -19.68 -2.92 -7.59
C ALA A 275 -19.70 -2.24 -8.97
N LEU A 276 -20.89 -1.98 -9.55
CA LEU A 276 -21.03 -1.35 -10.87
C LEU A 276 -20.45 0.07 -10.90
N LEU A 277 -20.79 0.89 -9.89
CA LEU A 277 -20.33 2.28 -9.84
C LEU A 277 -18.84 2.40 -9.47
N SER A 278 -18.29 1.45 -8.72
CA SER A 278 -16.87 1.40 -8.42
C SER A 278 -16.05 0.56 -9.41
N ALA A 279 -16.67 -0.05 -10.42
CA ALA A 279 -16.02 -0.91 -11.42
C ALA A 279 -14.82 -0.26 -12.13
N PRO A 280 -14.82 1.04 -12.48
CA PRO A 280 -13.66 1.68 -13.09
C PRO A 280 -12.38 1.64 -12.24
N LEU A 281 -12.52 1.58 -10.91
CA LEU A 281 -11.41 1.40 -9.98
C LEU A 281 -11.24 -0.07 -9.56
N LEU A 282 -12.35 -0.76 -9.31
CA LEU A 282 -12.33 -2.13 -8.77
C LEU A 282 -11.76 -3.15 -9.78
N ILE A 283 -12.08 -3.02 -11.08
CA ILE A 283 -11.61 -3.97 -12.09
C ILE A 283 -10.08 -3.89 -12.29
N PRO A 284 -9.47 -2.72 -12.50
CA PRO A 284 -8.02 -2.60 -12.53
C PRO A 284 -7.36 -3.12 -11.26
N THR A 285 -7.89 -2.76 -10.09
CA THR A 285 -7.33 -3.23 -8.80
C THR A 285 -7.34 -4.75 -8.66
N LEU A 286 -8.43 -5.40 -9.09
CA LEU A 286 -8.50 -6.86 -9.06
C LEU A 286 -7.52 -7.48 -10.05
N ARG A 287 -7.31 -6.89 -11.21
CA ARG A 287 -6.33 -7.36 -12.21
C ARG A 287 -4.91 -7.27 -11.67
N GLU A 288 -4.51 -6.10 -11.18
CA GLU A 288 -3.20 -5.90 -10.58
C GLU A 288 -2.98 -6.76 -9.31
N GLY A 289 -3.99 -6.89 -8.45
CA GLY A 289 -3.90 -7.69 -7.23
C GLY A 289 -3.90 -9.21 -7.44
N LEU A 290 -4.20 -9.68 -8.67
CA LEU A 290 -4.06 -11.09 -9.08
C LEU A 290 -2.71 -11.34 -9.76
N ASP A 291 -1.97 -10.30 -10.10
CA ASP A 291 -0.62 -10.43 -10.62
C ASP A 291 0.33 -10.88 -9.50
N ALA A 292 1.14 -11.90 -9.79
CA ALA A 292 2.08 -12.47 -8.83
C ALA A 292 3.13 -11.46 -8.36
N ASP A 293 3.48 -10.49 -9.22
CA ASP A 293 4.45 -9.45 -8.94
C ASP A 293 3.93 -8.39 -7.96
N TYR A 294 2.61 -8.29 -7.78
CA TYR A 294 1.96 -7.51 -6.73
C TYR A 294 1.83 -8.30 -5.41
N ALA A 295 2.87 -8.98 -4.98
CA ALA A 295 2.87 -9.61 -3.67
C ALA A 295 2.63 -8.55 -2.60
N VAL A 296 1.39 -8.50 -2.11
CA VAL A 296 1.05 -7.67 -0.94
C VAL A 296 1.86 -8.21 0.22
N GLN A 297 2.98 -7.55 0.50
CA GLN A 297 3.80 -7.85 1.66
C GLN A 297 2.90 -7.83 2.90
N GLY A 298 3.14 -8.74 3.82
CA GLY A 298 2.29 -8.94 4.98
C GLY A 298 2.04 -7.70 5.82
N TRP A 299 1.53 -7.88 6.96
CA TRP A 299 1.09 -6.84 7.90
C TRP A 299 2.16 -5.84 8.39
N GLY A 300 3.45 -5.99 8.02
CA GLY A 300 4.60 -5.10 8.19
C GLY A 300 4.50 -4.01 9.28
N MET A 301 3.78 -2.95 9.01
CA MET A 301 3.60 -1.80 9.92
C MET A 301 2.33 -1.89 10.79
N SER A 302 1.61 -3.02 10.81
CA SER A 302 0.33 -3.09 11.53
C SER A 302 0.47 -2.96 13.05
N ASP A 303 1.61 -3.33 13.61
CA ASP A 303 1.93 -3.11 15.01
C ASP A 303 2.15 -1.63 15.33
N GLN A 304 2.87 -0.92 14.47
CA GLN A 304 3.16 0.52 14.63
C GLN A 304 1.90 1.39 14.45
N LEU A 305 0.98 0.97 13.56
CA LEU A 305 -0.26 1.69 13.25
C LEU A 305 -1.48 1.12 14.00
N SER A 306 -1.27 0.39 15.08
CA SER A 306 -2.30 -0.07 16.00
C SER A 306 -2.66 0.99 17.01
N ALA A 307 -3.91 0.98 17.48
CA ALA A 307 -4.30 1.80 18.62
C ALA A 307 -3.69 1.24 19.91
N ASP A 308 -3.12 2.11 20.73
CA ASP A 308 -2.69 1.76 22.08
C ASP A 308 -3.90 1.72 23.04
N LEU A 309 -3.91 0.75 23.96
CA LEU A 309 -5.02 0.61 24.91
C LEU A 309 -5.18 1.86 25.81
N VAL A 310 -4.08 2.46 26.25
CA VAL A 310 -4.08 3.72 27.03
C VAL A 310 -4.45 4.90 26.12
N GLY A 311 -4.08 4.86 24.85
CA GLY A 311 -4.40 5.86 23.85
C GLY A 311 -5.90 6.06 23.59
N LEU A 312 -6.74 5.10 23.95
CA LEU A 312 -8.20 5.25 23.88
C LEU A 312 -8.77 6.26 24.90
N VAL A 313 -8.06 6.47 25.99
CA VAL A 313 -8.45 7.38 27.08
C VAL A 313 -7.45 8.53 27.29
N THR A 314 -6.39 8.60 26.50
CA THR A 314 -5.40 9.69 26.52
C THR A 314 -5.80 10.75 25.50
N PRO A 315 -5.99 12.03 25.90
CA PRO A 315 -6.19 13.11 24.97
C PRO A 315 -5.01 13.26 23.99
N THR A 316 -5.29 13.71 22.79
CA THR A 316 -4.25 13.90 21.75
C THR A 316 -3.38 15.12 22.07
N ASP A 317 -2.15 15.14 21.57
CA ASP A 317 -1.23 16.26 21.72
C ASP A 317 -1.71 17.53 20.98
N LEU A 318 -2.67 17.40 20.05
CA LEU A 318 -3.36 18.53 19.43
C LEU A 318 -4.22 19.34 20.42
N HIS A 319 -4.55 18.79 21.59
CA HIS A 319 -5.44 19.49 22.52
C HIS A 319 -4.68 20.62 23.27
N PRO A 320 -5.12 21.88 23.16
CA PRO A 320 -4.35 23.04 23.61
C PRO A 320 -4.10 23.11 25.12
N LEU A 321 -4.89 22.39 25.93
CA LEU A 321 -4.77 22.39 27.40
C LEU A 321 -4.37 21.05 28.00
N TRP A 322 -4.65 19.93 27.32
CA TRP A 322 -4.41 18.58 27.81
C TRP A 322 -3.30 17.87 27.05
N GLY A 323 -2.98 18.34 25.85
CA GLY A 323 -1.92 17.82 25.02
C GLY A 323 -0.54 18.26 25.47
N ASN A 324 0.47 17.63 24.90
CA ASN A 324 1.87 17.99 25.00
C ASN A 324 2.30 18.79 23.76
N ASP A 325 3.61 18.90 23.56
CA ASP A 325 4.15 19.44 22.33
C ASP A 325 3.96 18.42 21.18
N TRP A 326 3.07 18.78 20.24
CA TRP A 326 2.75 17.98 19.06
C TRP A 326 3.97 17.62 18.22
N GLU A 327 4.87 18.59 17.98
CA GLU A 327 6.09 18.37 17.22
C GLU A 327 7.02 17.39 17.91
N THR A 328 7.26 17.58 19.19
CA THR A 328 8.13 16.70 19.99
C THR A 328 7.58 15.28 20.01
N SER A 329 6.27 15.12 20.16
CA SER A 329 5.62 13.80 20.12
C SER A 329 5.79 13.08 18.78
N LEU A 330 5.57 13.79 17.66
CA LEU A 330 5.77 13.21 16.33
C LEU A 330 7.23 12.83 16.06
N ARG A 331 8.18 13.69 16.48
CA ARG A 331 9.62 13.40 16.34
C ARG A 331 10.03 12.15 17.12
N ALA A 332 9.58 12.02 18.36
CA ALA A 332 9.87 10.86 19.18
C ALA A 332 9.41 9.53 18.52
N VAL A 333 8.31 9.56 17.77
CA VAL A 333 7.88 8.38 16.98
C VAL A 333 8.74 8.17 15.75
N GLN A 334 9.08 9.22 15.01
CA GLN A 334 9.92 9.10 13.81
C GLN A 334 11.35 8.61 14.15
N THR A 335 11.91 9.06 15.26
CA THR A 335 13.23 8.63 15.73
C THR A 335 13.22 7.25 16.42
N GLY A 336 12.02 6.66 16.62
CA GLY A 336 11.88 5.38 17.31
C GLY A 336 12.04 5.45 18.84
N GLU A 337 12.14 6.65 19.44
CA GLU A 337 12.21 6.87 20.88
C GLU A 337 10.91 6.56 21.59
N SER A 338 9.78 6.71 20.88
CA SER A 338 8.46 6.36 21.37
C SER A 338 7.64 5.66 20.30
N ARG A 339 6.93 4.59 20.68
CA ARG A 339 5.92 3.94 19.85
C ARG A 339 4.50 4.45 20.12
N PHE A 340 4.33 5.21 21.19
CA PHE A 340 3.05 5.78 21.61
C PHE A 340 3.00 7.25 21.20
N SER A 341 2.26 7.52 20.15
CA SER A 341 2.00 8.86 19.62
C SER A 341 0.54 9.05 19.30
N ASP A 342 0.21 10.22 18.80
CA ASP A 342 -1.12 10.54 18.30
C ASP A 342 -1.60 9.60 17.17
N VAL A 343 -0.69 8.98 16.41
CA VAL A 343 -1.04 7.94 15.43
C VAL A 343 -1.66 6.72 16.12
N ASN A 344 -1.20 6.39 17.32
CA ASN A 344 -1.70 5.28 18.14
C ASN A 344 -2.82 5.73 19.09
N THR A 345 -3.02 7.05 19.25
CA THR A 345 -4.02 7.64 20.15
C THR A 345 -5.36 7.73 19.44
N VAL A 346 -6.30 6.93 19.90
CA VAL A 346 -7.70 6.97 19.44
C VAL A 346 -8.57 7.49 20.59
N PHE A 347 -8.31 8.70 21.05
CA PHE A 347 -9.06 9.28 22.16
C PHE A 347 -10.55 9.34 21.86
N VAL A 348 -11.33 8.56 22.63
CA VAL A 348 -12.78 8.44 22.42
C VAL A 348 -13.59 9.56 23.08
N GLY A 349 -12.98 10.32 23.98
CA GLY A 349 -13.61 11.35 24.79
C GLY A 349 -14.32 10.78 26.04
N TYR A 350 -14.11 11.41 27.19
CA TYR A 350 -14.68 10.95 28.47
C TYR A 350 -16.20 11.14 28.51
N ALA A 351 -16.71 12.31 28.07
CA ALA A 351 -18.14 12.56 27.97
C ALA A 351 -18.78 11.64 26.93
N THR A 352 -18.12 11.41 25.78
CA THR A 352 -18.57 10.47 24.76
C THR A 352 -18.67 9.07 25.31
N LEU A 353 -17.64 8.56 26.01
CA LEU A 353 -17.63 7.23 26.62
C LEU A 353 -18.75 7.09 27.68
N ALA A 354 -18.87 8.04 28.59
CA ALA A 354 -19.92 8.02 29.61
C ALA A 354 -21.33 8.01 29.00
N LEU A 355 -21.57 8.84 27.98
CA LEU A 355 -22.85 8.90 27.28
C LEU A 355 -23.14 7.63 26.48
N ALA A 356 -22.13 7.04 25.86
CA ALA A 356 -22.26 5.79 25.10
C ALA A 356 -22.57 4.59 26.04
N LEU A 357 -21.89 4.50 27.19
CA LEU A 357 -22.16 3.48 28.21
C LEU A 357 -23.57 3.65 28.78
N LEU A 358 -23.98 4.88 29.08
CA LEU A 358 -25.35 5.18 29.52
C LEU A 358 -26.35 4.76 28.43
N GLY A 359 -26.09 5.10 27.17
CA GLY A 359 -26.97 4.74 26.05
C GLY A 359 -27.07 3.23 25.86
N ALA A 360 -25.97 2.52 25.99
CA ALA A 360 -25.93 1.04 25.94
C ALA A 360 -26.81 0.43 27.05
N ALA A 361 -26.72 0.97 28.27
CA ALA A 361 -27.49 0.52 29.41
C ALA A 361 -29.00 0.80 29.24
N VAL A 362 -29.38 1.99 28.78
CA VAL A 362 -30.80 2.41 28.75
C VAL A 362 -31.55 2.02 27.46
N ALA A 363 -30.86 1.82 26.33
CA ALA A 363 -31.50 1.44 25.08
C ALA A 363 -31.79 -0.06 24.94
N GLY A 364 -31.23 -0.88 25.85
CA GLY A 364 -31.48 -2.31 25.92
C GLY A 364 -31.23 -3.04 24.59
N ARG A 365 -32.23 -3.77 24.07
CA ARG A 365 -32.08 -4.55 22.82
C ARG A 365 -31.78 -3.70 21.59
N ARG A 366 -32.09 -2.39 21.58
CA ARG A 366 -31.84 -1.48 20.46
C ARG A 366 -30.34 -1.10 20.34
N ALA A 367 -29.64 -1.17 21.49
CA ALA A 367 -28.21 -0.91 21.55
C ALA A 367 -27.36 -2.12 21.13
N ARG A 368 -27.90 -3.33 21.14
CA ARG A 368 -27.12 -4.59 21.05
C ARG A 368 -26.24 -4.65 19.81
N GLY A 369 -26.77 -4.36 18.62
CA GLY A 369 -25.98 -4.34 17.39
C GLY A 369 -24.88 -3.29 17.41
N TRP A 370 -25.15 -2.11 17.97
CA TRP A 370 -24.16 -1.03 18.08
C TRP A 370 -23.09 -1.31 19.13
N VAL A 371 -23.45 -1.94 20.25
CA VAL A 371 -22.48 -2.43 21.24
C VAL A 371 -21.57 -3.51 20.63
N ALA A 372 -22.14 -4.43 19.86
CA ALA A 372 -21.35 -5.46 19.18
C ALA A 372 -20.38 -4.82 18.16
N ILE A 373 -20.83 -3.85 17.35
CA ILE A 373 -19.96 -3.11 16.42
C ILE A 373 -18.86 -2.39 17.18
N ALA A 374 -19.19 -1.69 18.27
CA ALA A 374 -18.20 -0.96 19.07
C ALA A 374 -17.14 -1.90 19.65
N LEU A 375 -17.55 -3.04 20.24
CA LEU A 375 -16.59 -4.02 20.80
C LEU A 375 -15.71 -4.67 19.75
N ILE A 376 -16.27 -5.08 18.60
CA ILE A 376 -15.49 -5.68 17.53
C ILE A 376 -14.51 -4.65 16.96
N ALA A 377 -14.98 -3.43 16.69
CA ALA A 377 -14.13 -2.37 16.17
C ALA A 377 -13.04 -1.96 17.16
N PHE A 378 -13.34 -1.93 18.45
CA PHE A 378 -12.36 -1.70 19.51
C PHE A 378 -11.25 -2.74 19.50
N VAL A 379 -11.61 -4.03 19.48
CA VAL A 379 -10.61 -5.12 19.47
C VAL A 379 -9.79 -5.10 18.18
N LEU A 380 -10.41 -4.83 17.03
CA LEU A 380 -9.70 -4.75 15.75
C LEU A 380 -8.79 -3.51 15.66
N ALA A 381 -9.16 -2.40 16.29
CA ALA A 381 -8.33 -1.19 16.33
C ALA A 381 -7.02 -1.38 17.11
N LEU A 382 -7.02 -2.25 18.13
CA LEU A 382 -5.84 -2.61 18.91
C LEU A 382 -4.79 -3.43 18.11
N GLY A 383 -5.13 -3.86 16.89
CA GLY A 383 -4.20 -4.50 15.98
C GLY A 383 -3.87 -5.96 16.30
N PRO A 384 -2.73 -6.46 15.77
CA PRO A 384 -2.33 -7.85 15.90
C PRO A 384 -1.85 -8.23 17.30
N LEU A 385 -1.14 -7.32 17.97
CA LEU A 385 -0.60 -7.50 19.31
C LEU A 385 -1.14 -6.40 20.23
N LEU A 386 -1.51 -6.77 21.46
CA LEU A 386 -1.94 -5.77 22.43
C LEU A 386 -0.78 -4.83 22.76
N GLN A 387 -1.05 -3.53 22.64
CA GLN A 387 -0.13 -2.47 23.04
C GLN A 387 -0.69 -1.72 24.25
N ILE A 388 0.14 -1.50 25.24
CA ILE A 388 -0.16 -0.73 26.45
C ILE A 388 0.99 0.25 26.69
N ASN A 389 0.72 1.54 26.59
CA ASN A 389 1.69 2.62 26.74
C ASN A 389 2.95 2.40 25.87
N GLY A 390 2.76 2.07 24.60
CA GLY A 390 3.80 1.84 23.60
C GLY A 390 4.50 0.49 23.68
N GLN A 391 4.18 -0.34 24.65
CA GLN A 391 4.80 -1.66 24.82
C GLN A 391 3.88 -2.77 24.30
N SER A 392 4.42 -3.68 23.47
CA SER A 392 3.75 -4.88 22.97
C SER A 392 4.39 -6.18 23.49
N ILE A 393 5.54 -6.07 24.16
CA ILE A 393 6.24 -7.17 24.81
C ILE A 393 6.25 -6.88 26.31
N PHE A 394 5.70 -7.80 27.09
CA PHE A 394 5.57 -7.69 28.54
C PHE A 394 6.51 -8.69 29.21
N ASP A 395 7.21 -8.28 30.24
CA ASP A 395 8.02 -9.19 31.05
C ASP A 395 7.13 -9.87 32.09
N LEU A 396 7.06 -11.20 32.04
CA LEU A 396 6.39 -12.02 33.03
C LEU A 396 7.44 -12.89 33.76
N ASP A 397 8.01 -12.35 34.84
CA ASP A 397 9.05 -13.00 35.64
C ASP A 397 10.30 -13.44 34.81
N GLY A 398 10.75 -12.56 33.91
CA GLY A 398 11.90 -12.80 33.03
C GLY A 398 11.54 -13.48 31.70
N LEU A 399 10.25 -13.78 31.44
CA LEU A 399 9.76 -14.32 30.18
C LEU A 399 9.13 -13.21 29.36
N PRO A 400 9.66 -12.85 28.17
CA PRO A 400 9.05 -11.89 27.28
C PRO A 400 7.78 -12.49 26.63
N VAL A 401 6.62 -11.90 26.86
CA VAL A 401 5.33 -12.37 26.36
C VAL A 401 4.63 -11.27 25.57
N SER A 402 4.11 -11.61 24.39
CA SER A 402 3.18 -10.77 23.63
C SER A 402 1.80 -11.37 23.61
N LEU A 403 0.77 -10.52 23.66
CA LEU A 403 -0.63 -10.96 23.65
C LEU A 403 -1.22 -10.80 22.25
N PRO A 404 -1.43 -11.91 21.50
CA PRO A 404 -2.02 -11.85 20.17
C PRO A 404 -3.52 -11.54 20.23
N LEU A 405 -4.00 -10.72 19.28
CA LEU A 405 -5.39 -10.31 19.18
C LEU A 405 -6.05 -10.85 17.90
N PRO A 406 -7.39 -10.90 17.84
CA PRO A 406 -8.13 -11.45 16.69
C PRO A 406 -7.86 -10.79 15.35
N TYR A 407 -7.27 -9.58 15.32
CA TYR A 407 -6.84 -8.91 14.09
C TYR A 407 -5.90 -9.78 13.25
N ILE A 408 -5.05 -10.61 13.86
CA ILE A 408 -4.16 -11.57 13.20
C ILE A 408 -4.92 -12.43 12.17
N LEU A 409 -6.17 -12.80 12.44
CA LEU A 409 -6.98 -13.64 11.56
C LEU A 409 -7.30 -12.95 10.22
N LEU A 410 -7.28 -11.62 10.18
CA LEU A 410 -7.50 -10.85 8.94
C LEU A 410 -6.34 -11.01 7.96
N HIS A 411 -5.14 -11.33 8.44
CA HIS A 411 -3.96 -11.60 7.61
C HIS A 411 -4.16 -12.77 6.64
N TYR A 412 -4.96 -13.77 7.03
CA TYR A 412 -5.24 -14.96 6.20
C TYR A 412 -6.36 -14.74 5.18
N ILE A 413 -7.01 -13.57 5.18
CA ILE A 413 -8.08 -13.27 4.23
C ILE A 413 -7.46 -12.54 3.04
N PRO A 414 -7.55 -13.09 1.80
CA PRO A 414 -7.06 -12.43 0.60
C PRO A 414 -7.60 -11.00 0.50
N PHE A 415 -6.80 -10.07 -0.01
CA PHE A 415 -7.04 -8.61 -0.09
C PHE A 415 -7.11 -7.87 1.26
N ILE A 416 -7.54 -8.52 2.36
CA ILE A 416 -7.55 -7.89 3.69
C ILE A 416 -6.17 -7.95 4.34
N LYS A 417 -5.33 -8.93 4.00
CA LYS A 417 -3.95 -9.05 4.52
C LYS A 417 -3.11 -7.77 4.32
N GLY A 418 -3.42 -6.95 3.32
CA GLY A 418 -2.77 -5.65 3.08
C GLY A 418 -3.31 -4.48 3.92
N PHE A 419 -4.23 -4.72 4.85
CA PHE A 419 -4.76 -3.69 5.76
C PHE A 419 -3.75 -3.44 6.88
N ARG A 420 -2.86 -2.46 6.68
CA ARG A 420 -1.71 -2.18 7.57
C ARG A 420 -1.99 -1.21 8.72
N ALA A 421 -3.18 -0.60 8.81
CA ALA A 421 -3.50 0.41 9.81
C ALA A 421 -4.73 0.05 10.64
N PRO A 422 -4.57 -0.82 11.65
CA PRO A 422 -5.66 -1.28 12.51
C PRO A 422 -6.41 -0.14 13.22
N ASN A 423 -5.71 0.92 13.62
CA ASN A 423 -6.29 2.10 14.26
C ASN A 423 -7.43 2.74 13.45
N ARG A 424 -7.54 2.50 12.13
CA ARG A 424 -8.64 2.98 11.27
C ARG A 424 -9.99 2.36 11.61
N PHE A 425 -10.03 1.22 12.33
CA PHE A 425 -11.27 0.69 12.89
C PHE A 425 -11.89 1.62 13.95
N SER A 426 -11.14 2.60 14.45
CA SER A 426 -11.65 3.69 15.29
C SER A 426 -12.80 4.46 14.64
N LEU A 427 -12.82 4.60 13.31
CA LEU A 427 -13.93 5.24 12.58
C LEU A 427 -15.25 4.50 12.80
N VAL A 428 -15.20 3.17 12.84
CA VAL A 428 -16.36 2.30 13.11
C VAL A 428 -16.74 2.36 14.59
N LEU A 429 -15.73 2.32 15.47
CA LEU A 429 -15.90 2.47 16.91
C LEU A 429 -16.63 3.78 17.25
N LEU A 430 -16.12 4.91 16.76
CA LEU A 430 -16.69 6.24 17.03
C LEU A 430 -18.07 6.43 16.40
N GLN A 431 -18.33 5.84 15.23
CA GLN A 431 -19.68 5.85 14.65
C GLN A 431 -20.68 5.08 15.53
N ALA A 432 -20.30 3.92 16.07
CA ALA A 432 -21.14 3.16 16.98
C ALA A 432 -21.33 3.89 18.33
N MET A 433 -20.26 4.46 18.87
CA MET A 433 -20.32 5.25 20.10
C MET A 433 -21.20 6.50 19.95
N ALA A 434 -21.14 7.20 18.81
CA ALA A 434 -22.00 8.32 18.50
C ALA A 434 -23.51 7.94 18.55
N VAL A 435 -23.85 6.76 18.00
CA VAL A 435 -25.22 6.26 18.08
C VAL A 435 -25.63 5.91 19.52
N LEU A 436 -24.74 5.22 20.25
CA LEU A 436 -24.99 4.86 21.65
C LEU A 436 -25.11 6.13 22.51
N ALA A 437 -24.22 7.10 22.37
CA ALA A 437 -24.27 8.38 23.06
C ALA A 437 -25.57 9.15 22.74
N GLY A 438 -26.04 9.09 21.49
CA GLY A 438 -27.33 9.65 21.09
C GLY A 438 -28.51 9.11 21.90
N TYR A 439 -28.52 7.79 22.21
CA TYR A 439 -29.50 7.20 23.14
C TYR A 439 -29.32 7.70 24.57
N GLY A 440 -28.08 7.82 25.06
CA GLY A 440 -27.75 8.33 26.39
C GLY A 440 -28.18 9.77 26.58
N VAL A 441 -27.86 10.64 25.63
CA VAL A 441 -28.28 12.06 25.62
C VAL A 441 -29.79 12.19 25.59
N ALA A 442 -30.46 11.43 24.71
CA ALA A 442 -31.94 11.46 24.65
C ALA A 442 -32.56 11.11 26.00
N TRP A 443 -32.04 10.08 26.68
CA TRP A 443 -32.51 9.69 28.01
C TRP A 443 -32.25 10.77 29.05
N LEU A 444 -31.07 11.40 29.10
CA LEU A 444 -30.75 12.46 30.04
C LEU A 444 -31.66 13.68 29.85
N LEU A 445 -31.86 14.12 28.63
CA LEU A 445 -32.71 15.26 28.30
C LEU A 445 -34.18 14.99 28.67
N VAL A 446 -34.66 13.76 28.48
CA VAL A 446 -36.01 13.35 28.93
C VAL A 446 -36.12 13.43 30.45
N LYS A 447 -35.16 12.92 31.22
CA LYS A 447 -35.13 12.99 32.67
C LYS A 447 -35.15 14.38 33.21
N VAL A 448 -34.35 15.30 32.63
CA VAL A 448 -34.28 16.72 33.03
C VAL A 448 -35.55 17.46 32.65
N ALA A 449 -36.14 17.17 31.49
CA ALA A 449 -37.40 17.79 31.07
C ALA A 449 -38.60 17.44 31.96
N GLY A 450 -38.45 16.43 32.87
CA GLY A 450 -39.48 16.07 33.87
C GLY A 450 -40.69 15.32 33.36
N ALA A 451 -40.52 14.57 32.25
CA ALA A 451 -41.56 13.67 31.74
C ALA A 451 -41.78 12.50 32.72
N ARG A 452 -42.72 12.62 33.66
CA ARG A 452 -43.16 11.53 34.56
C ARG A 452 -44.09 10.58 33.79
N SER A 453 -43.83 9.29 33.91
CA SER A 453 -44.74 8.22 33.47
C SER A 453 -45.99 8.14 34.35
N GLY A 454 -46.92 9.05 34.22
CA GLY A 454 -48.12 9.06 35.10
C GLY A 454 -49.30 9.88 34.63
N ASP A 455 -49.06 10.96 33.90
CA ASP A 455 -50.19 11.78 33.41
C ASP A 455 -50.70 11.19 32.07
N ARG A 456 -51.75 10.31 32.19
CA ARG A 456 -52.65 10.04 31.04
C ARG A 456 -53.33 11.34 30.69
N PRO A 457 -53.23 11.87 29.45
CA PRO A 457 -54.12 12.93 29.02
C PRO A 457 -55.54 12.37 28.99
N GLU A 458 -56.38 12.89 29.85
CA GLU A 458 -57.81 12.74 29.65
C GLU A 458 -58.17 13.23 28.27
N ARG A 459 -58.86 12.38 27.50
CA ARG A 459 -59.42 12.73 26.21
C ARG A 459 -60.56 13.75 26.39
N THR A 460 -60.21 15.00 26.50
CA THR A 460 -61.11 16.11 26.31
C THR A 460 -60.70 16.86 25.01
N SER A 461 -61.69 17.04 24.16
CA SER A 461 -61.60 17.42 22.75
C SER A 461 -61.23 18.87 22.48
N GLU A 462 -60.53 19.55 23.37
CA GLU A 462 -60.04 20.94 23.17
C GLU A 462 -58.74 21.27 23.91
N ALA A 463 -57.77 20.38 24.00
CA ALA A 463 -56.47 20.71 24.63
C ALA A 463 -55.55 21.34 23.58
N ARG A 464 -55.58 22.66 23.51
CA ARG A 464 -54.43 23.47 23.06
C ARG A 464 -53.18 22.99 23.81
N PHE A 465 -52.12 22.66 23.04
CA PHE A 465 -50.84 22.23 23.57
C PHE A 465 -50.28 23.22 24.60
N THR A 466 -50.55 23.06 25.85
CA THR A 466 -49.83 23.70 26.94
C THR A 466 -48.57 22.91 27.22
N PHE A 467 -47.48 23.32 26.63
CA PHE A 467 -46.15 22.94 27.04
C PHE A 467 -45.98 23.25 28.52
N HIS A 468 -45.51 22.27 29.32
CA HIS A 468 -44.99 22.56 30.65
C HIS A 468 -43.69 23.36 30.49
N ALA A 469 -43.84 24.67 30.34
CA ALA A 469 -42.79 25.63 29.99
C ALA A 469 -41.68 25.78 31.07
N ALA A 470 -41.87 25.20 32.29
CA ALA A 470 -41.00 25.48 33.41
C ALA A 470 -39.64 24.74 33.44
N ARG A 471 -39.45 23.64 32.69
CA ARG A 471 -38.21 22.85 32.67
C ARG A 471 -37.56 22.65 31.30
N THR A 472 -38.14 23.12 30.21
CA THR A 472 -37.53 23.14 28.88
C THR A 472 -36.21 23.92 28.83
N PRO A 473 -36.01 25.06 29.54
CA PRO A 473 -34.74 25.76 29.54
C PRO A 473 -33.58 24.96 30.14
N PHE A 474 -33.81 24.13 31.15
CA PHE A 474 -32.77 23.25 31.73
C PHE A 474 -32.33 22.15 30.73
N ALA A 475 -33.21 21.61 29.93
CA ALA A 475 -32.86 20.62 28.89
C ALA A 475 -32.05 21.28 27.77
N TRP A 476 -32.32 22.55 27.42
CA TRP A 476 -31.51 23.32 26.49
C TRP A 476 -30.09 23.59 27.05
N ILE A 477 -30.00 24.05 28.30
CA ILE A 477 -28.72 24.28 28.98
C ILE A 477 -27.91 23.00 29.02
N LEU A 478 -28.51 21.88 29.42
CA LEU A 478 -27.82 20.58 29.46
C LEU A 478 -27.35 20.16 28.05
N ALA A 479 -28.18 20.33 27.00
CA ALA A 479 -27.78 19.98 25.64
C ALA A 479 -26.60 20.85 25.17
N ILE A 480 -26.58 22.13 25.49
CA ILE A 480 -25.47 23.06 25.19
C ILE A 480 -24.20 22.64 25.95
N LEU A 481 -24.33 22.35 27.27
CA LEU A 481 -23.19 21.93 28.08
C LEU A 481 -22.59 20.61 27.59
N LEU A 482 -23.43 19.60 27.19
CA LEU A 482 -22.95 18.36 26.62
C LEU A 482 -22.27 18.57 25.28
N ALA A 483 -22.83 19.41 24.41
CA ALA A 483 -22.20 19.77 23.14
C ALA A 483 -20.86 20.46 23.35
N ALA A 484 -20.79 21.43 24.30
CA ALA A 484 -19.58 22.15 24.64
C ALA A 484 -18.50 21.22 25.24
N ALA A 485 -18.90 20.31 26.13
CA ALA A 485 -17.98 19.33 26.72
C ALA A 485 -17.38 18.40 25.64
N ILE A 486 -18.19 17.90 24.69
CA ILE A 486 -17.70 17.06 23.60
C ILE A 486 -16.75 17.83 22.68
N LEU A 487 -17.12 19.06 22.28
CA LEU A 487 -16.24 19.90 21.45
C LEU A 487 -14.94 20.25 22.19
N PHE A 488 -15.01 20.49 23.47
CA PHE A 488 -13.82 20.76 24.29
C PHE A 488 -12.89 19.55 24.37
N GLU A 489 -13.40 18.35 24.63
CA GLU A 489 -12.58 17.12 24.69
C GLU A 489 -11.85 16.80 23.39
N HIS A 490 -12.43 17.22 22.27
CA HIS A 490 -11.89 16.95 20.93
C HIS A 490 -11.28 18.21 20.27
N LEU A 491 -10.95 19.22 21.07
CA LEU A 491 -10.42 20.48 20.54
C LEU A 491 -9.01 20.27 19.97
N ALA A 492 -8.82 20.69 18.72
CA ALA A 492 -7.56 20.61 17.97
C ALA A 492 -7.23 22.00 17.39
N VAL A 493 -7.27 23.05 18.25
CA VAL A 493 -7.06 24.43 17.85
C VAL A 493 -5.93 25.03 18.68
N PRO A 494 -4.88 25.62 18.04
CA PRO A 494 -4.73 25.80 16.59
C PRO A 494 -4.44 24.49 15.82
N MET A 495 -5.08 24.33 14.65
CA MET A 495 -4.78 23.22 13.74
C MET A 495 -3.41 23.44 13.11
N PRO A 496 -2.51 22.45 13.11
CA PRO A 496 -1.26 22.50 12.36
C PRO A 496 -1.54 22.69 10.86
N LEU A 497 -0.80 23.59 10.24
CA LEU A 497 -0.94 23.93 8.81
C LEU A 497 0.40 23.85 8.11
N THR A 498 0.41 23.23 6.95
CA THR A 498 1.55 23.17 6.03
C THR A 498 1.39 24.24 4.96
N ASP A 499 2.49 24.92 4.62
CA ASP A 499 2.54 25.93 3.56
C ASP A 499 2.53 25.27 2.18
N ALA A 500 1.48 25.50 1.41
CA ALA A 500 1.32 24.97 0.05
C ALA A 500 1.73 25.99 -1.03
N ARG A 501 2.45 27.05 -0.70
CA ARG A 501 3.01 27.95 -1.71
C ARG A 501 4.20 27.30 -2.39
N VAL A 502 4.24 27.42 -3.72
CA VAL A 502 5.35 26.88 -4.52
C VAL A 502 6.44 27.94 -4.66
N PRO A 503 7.72 27.61 -4.40
CA PRO A 503 8.85 28.52 -4.54
C PRO A 503 8.95 29.13 -5.93
N ALA A 504 9.46 30.36 -6.03
CA ALA A 504 9.52 31.12 -7.28
C ALA A 504 10.28 30.41 -8.40
N PRO A 505 11.43 29.71 -8.19
CA PRO A 505 12.16 29.04 -9.25
C PRO A 505 11.34 27.99 -10.03
N TYR A 506 10.36 27.34 -9.39
CA TYR A 506 9.50 26.37 -10.08
C TYR A 506 8.56 27.02 -11.10
N ARG A 507 8.23 28.31 -10.93
CA ARG A 507 7.46 29.08 -11.94
C ARG A 507 8.31 29.44 -13.12
N GLU A 508 9.59 29.76 -12.91
CA GLU A 508 10.55 30.01 -13.97
C GLU A 508 10.79 28.73 -14.80
N LEU A 509 10.91 27.58 -14.12
CA LEU A 509 10.97 26.27 -14.77
C LEU A 509 9.71 25.98 -15.62
N ALA A 510 8.52 26.31 -15.12
CA ALA A 510 7.28 26.13 -15.87
C ALA A 510 7.22 26.93 -17.18
N ALA A 511 7.90 28.08 -17.24
CA ALA A 511 7.97 28.93 -18.42
C ALA A 511 8.94 28.41 -19.50
N GLN A 512 9.80 27.42 -19.16
CA GLN A 512 10.79 26.90 -20.10
C GLN A 512 10.13 25.97 -21.13
N PRO A 513 10.35 26.20 -22.45
CA PRO A 513 9.80 25.38 -23.51
C PRO A 513 10.49 24.02 -23.65
N GLY A 514 9.90 23.13 -24.44
CA GLY A 514 10.43 21.81 -24.79
C GLY A 514 10.01 20.70 -23.84
N ASP A 515 10.29 19.46 -24.22
CA ASP A 515 10.07 18.25 -23.42
C ASP A 515 11.37 17.87 -22.72
N TRP A 516 11.39 17.96 -21.40
CA TRP A 516 12.56 17.69 -20.58
C TRP A 516 12.16 17.18 -19.19
N THR A 517 13.08 16.53 -18.52
CA THR A 517 12.91 15.94 -17.19
C THR A 517 13.66 16.75 -16.16
N LEU A 518 13.16 16.71 -14.93
CA LEU A 518 13.73 17.40 -13.78
C LEU A 518 14.35 16.40 -12.80
N MET A 519 15.59 16.66 -12.40
CA MET A 519 16.21 15.99 -11.25
C MET A 519 16.15 16.90 -10.04
N GLN A 520 15.76 16.37 -8.88
CA GLN A 520 15.57 17.16 -7.66
C GLN A 520 16.25 16.50 -6.47
N LEU A 521 16.83 17.32 -5.59
CA LEU A 521 17.28 16.92 -4.26
C LEU A 521 16.32 17.47 -3.20
N PRO A 522 16.04 16.72 -2.12
CA PRO A 522 16.45 15.33 -1.91
C PRO A 522 15.87 14.40 -2.95
N MET A 523 16.57 13.26 -3.17
CA MET A 523 16.17 12.25 -4.12
C MET A 523 15.71 11.00 -3.40
N GLY A 524 14.48 10.59 -3.64
CA GLY A 524 13.98 9.36 -3.01
C GLY A 524 12.72 8.82 -3.66
N TRP A 525 12.54 7.53 -3.46
CA TRP A 525 11.41 6.75 -3.93
C TRP A 525 10.78 6.05 -2.75
N ARG A 526 9.48 6.15 -2.60
CA ARG A 526 8.73 5.50 -1.53
C ARG A 526 7.53 4.75 -2.07
N ASN A 527 7.36 3.52 -1.58
CA ASN A 527 6.05 2.88 -1.56
C ASN A 527 5.64 2.65 -0.10
N GLY A 528 4.44 2.24 0.16
CA GLY A 528 3.97 2.05 1.53
C GLY A 528 4.73 0.99 2.36
N PHE A 529 5.78 0.35 1.82
CA PHE A 529 6.52 -0.75 2.46
C PHE A 529 8.03 -0.51 2.51
N GLY A 530 8.56 0.34 1.63
CA GLY A 530 9.99 0.62 1.57
C GLY A 530 10.28 2.03 1.09
N VAL A 531 11.49 2.49 1.39
CA VAL A 531 12.03 3.79 0.97
C VAL A 531 13.43 3.53 0.42
N PHE A 532 13.74 4.19 -0.70
CA PHE A 532 15.07 4.26 -1.27
C PHE A 532 15.45 5.74 -1.41
N GLY A 533 16.49 6.19 -0.69
CA GLY A 533 16.90 7.59 -0.59
C GLY A 533 16.06 8.43 0.38
N ALA A 534 16.25 9.74 0.38
CA ALA A 534 15.53 10.71 1.22
C ALA A 534 14.30 11.24 0.48
N GLU A 535 13.16 10.60 0.68
CA GLU A 535 11.92 10.96 0.02
C GLU A 535 11.33 12.28 0.55
N ASP A 536 10.84 13.14 -0.37
CA ASP A 536 10.16 14.39 -0.07
C ASP A 536 8.99 14.65 -1.02
N THR A 537 7.76 14.53 -0.53
CA THR A 537 6.54 14.72 -1.35
C THR A 537 6.28 16.18 -1.76
N ARG A 538 7.02 17.16 -1.22
CA ARG A 538 6.96 18.55 -1.73
C ARG A 538 7.31 18.61 -3.22
N VAL A 539 8.25 17.79 -3.68
CA VAL A 539 8.66 17.77 -5.08
C VAL A 539 7.52 17.36 -6.03
N GLU A 540 6.63 16.45 -5.57
CA GLU A 540 5.41 16.11 -6.31
C GLU A 540 4.44 17.28 -6.37
N TRP A 541 4.27 18.00 -5.25
CA TRP A 541 3.43 19.17 -5.22
C TRP A 541 3.98 20.28 -6.14
N TYR A 542 5.29 20.52 -6.12
CA TYR A 542 5.91 21.52 -7.00
C TYR A 542 5.80 21.15 -8.48
N GLN A 543 5.74 19.85 -8.80
CA GLN A 543 5.50 19.35 -10.15
C GLN A 543 4.18 19.88 -10.74
N THR A 544 3.17 20.13 -9.91
CA THR A 544 1.88 20.67 -10.39
C THR A 544 1.99 22.03 -11.09
N VAL A 545 3.08 22.77 -10.85
CA VAL A 545 3.35 24.07 -11.46
C VAL A 545 4.12 23.92 -12.78
N HIS A 546 5.18 23.10 -12.80
CA HIS A 546 6.01 22.93 -14.02
C HIS A 546 5.52 21.82 -14.95
N GLY A 547 4.76 20.84 -14.45
CA GLY A 547 4.16 19.76 -15.25
C GLY A 547 5.17 18.81 -15.93
N ARG A 548 6.46 18.85 -15.58
CA ARG A 548 7.51 18.02 -16.15
C ARG A 548 7.70 16.72 -15.39
N PRO A 549 8.12 15.63 -16.06
CA PRO A 549 8.47 14.38 -15.38
C PRO A 549 9.58 14.60 -14.35
N ILE A 550 9.51 13.86 -13.22
CA ILE A 550 10.53 13.82 -12.19
C ILE A 550 11.00 12.39 -11.97
N LEU A 551 12.27 12.20 -11.62
CA LEU A 551 12.86 10.87 -11.42
C LEU A 551 12.33 10.20 -10.16
N SER A 552 12.15 10.96 -9.10
CA SER A 552 11.71 10.51 -7.78
C SER A 552 10.19 10.46 -7.62
N GLY A 553 9.71 10.09 -6.45
CA GLY A 553 8.29 10.19 -6.09
C GLY A 553 7.87 9.26 -4.96
N ASN A 554 6.64 9.51 -4.46
CA ASN A 554 6.00 8.71 -3.44
C ASN A 554 4.75 8.04 -4.00
N THR A 555 4.68 6.73 -3.89
CA THR A 555 3.50 5.96 -4.27
C THR A 555 3.15 4.96 -3.16
N SER A 556 1.97 4.38 -3.22
CA SER A 556 1.55 3.34 -2.28
C SER A 556 1.45 2.00 -2.99
N ARG A 557 2.01 0.94 -2.41
CA ARG A 557 1.79 -0.44 -2.82
C ARG A 557 2.19 -0.77 -4.26
N ASN A 558 3.19 -0.09 -4.80
CA ASN A 558 3.79 -0.51 -6.06
C ASN A 558 4.74 -1.69 -5.82
N PRO A 559 4.89 -2.60 -6.81
CA PRO A 559 5.80 -3.72 -6.71
C PRO A 559 7.25 -3.30 -6.50
N ALA A 560 8.02 -4.12 -5.80
CA ALA A 560 9.43 -3.87 -5.51
C ALA A 560 10.28 -3.73 -6.78
N PHE A 561 9.97 -4.48 -7.85
CA PHE A 561 10.72 -4.45 -9.10
C PHE A 561 10.77 -3.06 -9.75
N LYS A 562 9.78 -2.17 -9.49
CA LYS A 562 9.80 -0.78 -9.98
C LYS A 562 10.88 0.08 -9.32
N PHE A 563 11.34 -0.30 -8.15
CA PHE A 563 12.49 0.34 -7.49
C PHE A 563 13.83 -0.21 -7.99
N GLU A 564 13.86 -1.46 -8.44
CA GLU A 564 15.07 -2.13 -8.88
C GLU A 564 15.77 -1.38 -10.02
N TYR A 565 15.01 -0.75 -10.92
CA TYR A 565 15.56 0.09 -11.97
C TYR A 565 16.48 1.17 -11.38
N PHE A 566 16.00 1.91 -10.36
CA PHE A 566 16.77 2.98 -9.74
C PHE A 566 17.90 2.46 -8.85
N GLN A 567 17.63 1.35 -8.15
CA GLN A 567 18.58 0.72 -7.23
C GLN A 567 19.79 0.09 -7.94
N ARG A 568 19.67 -0.26 -9.22
CA ARG A 568 20.78 -0.82 -10.01
C ARG A 568 21.78 0.24 -10.50
N LEU A 569 21.38 1.52 -10.49
CA LEU A 569 22.18 2.59 -11.09
C LEU A 569 23.20 3.18 -10.10
N PRO A 570 24.52 3.03 -10.32
CA PRO A 570 25.57 3.50 -9.41
C PRO A 570 25.44 4.99 -9.06
N LEU A 571 25.05 5.86 -10.00
CA LEU A 571 24.83 7.29 -9.73
C LEU A 571 23.75 7.49 -8.64
N LEU A 572 22.64 6.78 -8.76
CA LEU A 572 21.55 6.91 -7.80
C LEU A 572 21.87 6.24 -6.47
N GLN A 573 22.60 5.12 -6.50
CA GLN A 573 23.12 4.48 -5.27
C GLN A 573 24.05 5.43 -4.50
N ALA A 574 24.94 6.13 -5.20
CA ALA A 574 25.88 7.06 -4.57
C ALA A 574 25.14 8.24 -3.94
N ILE A 575 24.22 8.88 -4.67
CA ILE A 575 23.46 10.04 -4.18
C ILE A 575 22.59 9.64 -2.98
N THR A 576 21.78 8.60 -3.12
CA THR A 576 20.88 8.15 -2.04
C THR A 576 21.65 7.57 -0.85
N GLY A 577 22.81 6.96 -1.10
CA GLY A 577 23.70 6.50 -0.05
C GLY A 577 24.20 7.65 0.82
N ILE A 578 24.68 8.75 0.20
CA ILE A 578 25.11 9.95 0.92
C ILE A 578 23.92 10.54 1.72
N GLU A 579 22.74 10.66 1.13
CA GLU A 579 21.55 11.14 1.82
C GLU A 579 21.22 10.31 3.07
N MET A 580 21.49 8.99 3.04
CA MET A 580 21.16 8.02 4.09
C MET A 580 22.37 7.66 4.99
N TYR A 581 23.37 8.54 5.12
CA TYR A 581 24.62 8.33 5.90
C TYR A 581 25.48 7.14 5.43
N GLN A 582 25.35 6.71 4.19
CA GLN A 582 26.05 5.57 3.60
C GLN A 582 26.80 6.02 2.34
N PRO A 583 27.96 6.72 2.46
CA PRO A 583 28.68 7.17 1.27
C PRO A 583 29.09 5.99 0.39
N PRO A 584 29.18 6.18 -0.94
CA PRO A 584 29.53 5.13 -1.87
C PRO A 584 30.95 4.61 -1.64
N ASP A 585 31.18 3.35 -1.94
CA ASP A 585 32.52 2.82 -2.08
C ASP A 585 33.20 3.35 -3.35
N GLU A 586 34.54 3.11 -3.47
CA GLU A 586 35.33 3.63 -4.59
C GLU A 586 34.84 3.12 -5.97
N ALA A 587 34.37 1.86 -6.03
CA ALA A 587 33.88 1.27 -7.29
C ALA A 587 32.55 1.89 -7.72
N THR A 588 31.64 2.07 -6.77
CA THR A 588 30.35 2.73 -6.99
C THR A 588 30.54 4.20 -7.38
N ASP A 589 31.44 4.94 -6.72
CA ASP A 589 31.74 6.34 -7.06
C ASP A 589 32.33 6.48 -8.48
N GLN A 590 33.32 5.63 -8.83
CA GLN A 590 33.90 5.63 -10.18
C GLN A 590 32.84 5.33 -11.25
N ALA A 591 31.97 4.34 -11.01
CA ALA A 591 30.90 4.01 -11.94
C ALA A 591 29.84 5.14 -12.03
N ALA A 592 29.50 5.79 -10.91
CA ALA A 592 28.59 6.92 -10.86
C ALA A 592 29.11 8.09 -11.71
N ARG A 593 30.39 8.47 -11.55
CA ARG A 593 31.04 9.52 -12.32
C ARG A 593 31.10 9.20 -13.81
N ALA A 594 31.35 7.95 -14.15
CA ALA A 594 31.46 7.52 -15.54
C ALA A 594 30.12 7.60 -16.29
N GLN A 595 29.01 7.32 -15.63
CA GLN A 595 27.68 7.27 -16.28
C GLN A 595 26.86 8.56 -16.14
N ALA A 596 27.27 9.52 -15.28
CA ALA A 596 26.43 10.67 -14.94
C ALA A 596 25.97 11.47 -16.16
N ALA A 597 26.91 11.85 -17.07
CA ALA A 597 26.58 12.61 -18.25
C ALA A 597 25.65 11.86 -19.22
N GLU A 598 25.87 10.55 -19.39
CA GLU A 598 25.07 9.68 -20.24
C GLU A 598 23.63 9.54 -19.69
N LEU A 599 23.48 9.38 -18.38
CA LEU A 599 22.16 9.32 -17.74
C LEU A 599 21.38 10.63 -17.85
N MET A 600 22.07 11.78 -17.71
CA MET A 600 21.41 13.08 -17.89
C MET A 600 20.90 13.24 -19.33
N ALA A 601 21.65 12.80 -20.31
CA ALA A 601 21.23 12.80 -21.71
C ALA A 601 20.11 11.79 -21.98
N LEU A 602 20.24 10.55 -21.49
CA LEU A 602 19.20 9.51 -21.64
C LEU A 602 17.85 9.98 -21.11
N TRP A 603 17.82 10.51 -19.89
CA TRP A 603 16.59 10.99 -19.26
C TRP A 603 16.17 12.38 -19.71
N ASN A 604 16.98 13.07 -20.55
CA ASN A 604 16.81 14.46 -20.95
C ASN A 604 16.64 15.40 -19.74
N VAL A 605 17.49 15.22 -18.71
CA VAL A 605 17.48 16.08 -17.53
C VAL A 605 18.11 17.43 -17.89
N ARG A 606 17.32 18.49 -17.99
CA ARG A 606 17.83 19.84 -18.32
C ARG A 606 18.13 20.70 -17.10
N TYR A 607 17.52 20.40 -15.98
CA TYR A 607 17.71 21.15 -14.75
C TYR A 607 17.86 20.23 -13.55
N LEU A 608 18.79 20.59 -12.68
CA LEU A 608 18.98 20.04 -11.34
C LEU A 608 18.46 21.06 -10.33
N VAL A 609 17.54 20.64 -9.46
CA VAL A 609 16.98 21.48 -8.40
C VAL A 609 17.46 21.00 -7.06
N VAL A 610 18.01 21.90 -6.27
CA VAL A 610 18.39 21.66 -4.87
C VAL A 610 17.39 22.36 -3.98
N ASN A 611 16.56 21.58 -3.28
CA ASN A 611 15.61 22.10 -2.31
C ASN A 611 16.27 22.23 -0.94
N PRO A 612 15.88 23.25 -0.15
CA PRO A 612 16.38 23.38 1.21
C PRO A 612 15.89 22.22 2.09
N PRO A 613 16.72 21.79 3.07
CA PRO A 613 16.30 20.82 4.05
C PRO A 613 15.19 21.39 4.93
N VAL A 614 14.29 20.49 5.40
CA VAL A 614 13.30 20.86 6.42
C VAL A 614 13.84 20.47 7.79
N ALA A 615 13.86 21.43 8.69
CA ALA A 615 14.39 21.23 10.05
C ALA A 615 13.70 20.04 10.74
N GLY A 616 14.48 19.07 11.17
CA GLY A 616 14.00 17.87 11.85
C GLY A 616 13.55 16.72 10.92
N ARG A 617 13.68 16.87 9.62
CA ARG A 617 13.52 15.72 8.68
C ARG A 617 14.87 15.08 8.40
N TYR A 618 15.18 14.09 9.21
CA TYR A 618 16.38 13.29 9.07
C TYR A 618 16.17 12.16 8.06
N PRO A 619 17.20 11.72 7.32
CA PRO A 619 18.61 12.16 7.44
C PRO A 619 18.97 13.43 6.65
N TYR A 620 18.14 13.86 5.69
CA TYR A 620 18.52 14.92 4.73
C TYR A 620 18.84 16.26 5.40
N THR A 621 18.25 16.58 6.56
CA THR A 621 18.61 17.78 7.33
C THR A 621 20.11 17.86 7.65
N ASP A 622 20.76 16.72 7.87
CA ASP A 622 22.19 16.65 8.19
C ASP A 622 23.06 16.45 6.95
N THR A 623 22.56 15.75 5.94
CA THR A 623 23.32 15.27 4.80
C THR A 623 23.20 16.15 3.56
N TRP A 624 22.31 17.14 3.57
CA TRP A 624 21.96 17.92 2.37
C TRP A 624 23.16 18.61 1.73
N GLN A 625 24.09 19.18 2.55
CA GLN A 625 25.27 19.86 2.05
C GLN A 625 26.22 18.87 1.34
N ALA A 626 26.49 17.72 1.98
CA ALA A 626 27.34 16.70 1.39
C ALA A 626 26.73 16.12 0.09
N THR A 627 25.40 15.96 0.07
CA THR A 627 24.67 15.51 -1.15
C THR A 627 24.77 16.55 -2.25
N GLN A 628 24.55 17.83 -1.95
CA GLN A 628 24.69 18.93 -2.91
C GLN A 628 26.10 19.00 -3.47
N ASP A 629 27.13 19.03 -2.60
CA ASP A 629 28.52 19.11 -3.01
C ASP A 629 28.89 17.95 -3.95
N TYR A 630 28.50 16.71 -3.61
CA TYR A 630 28.73 15.53 -4.44
C TYR A 630 28.02 15.63 -5.79
N VAL A 631 26.75 16.00 -5.80
CA VAL A 631 25.95 16.05 -7.03
C VAL A 631 26.46 17.14 -7.97
N LEU A 632 26.85 18.32 -7.45
CA LEU A 632 27.43 19.41 -8.25
C LEU A 632 28.85 19.09 -8.78
N GLU A 633 29.57 18.15 -8.14
CA GLU A 633 30.84 17.64 -8.62
C GLU A 633 30.69 16.59 -9.73
N VAL A 634 29.68 15.70 -9.60
CA VAL A 634 29.54 14.51 -10.45
C VAL A 634 28.67 14.79 -11.67
N ILE A 635 27.58 15.54 -11.53
CA ILE A 635 26.68 15.86 -12.63
C ILE A 635 27.22 17.09 -13.39
N PRO A 636 27.30 17.04 -14.74
CA PRO A 636 27.77 18.17 -15.53
C PRO A 636 26.75 19.30 -15.49
N VAL A 637 26.92 20.25 -14.59
CA VAL A 637 26.09 21.43 -14.43
C VAL A 637 26.87 22.72 -14.61
N ASP A 638 26.18 23.80 -14.92
CA ASP A 638 26.79 25.13 -14.90
C ASP A 638 27.22 25.49 -13.46
N PRO A 639 28.37 26.10 -13.24
CA PRO A 639 28.92 26.32 -11.90
C PRO A 639 28.12 27.32 -11.04
N GLN A 640 27.21 28.08 -11.65
CA GLN A 640 26.33 29.03 -10.96
C GLN A 640 24.87 28.61 -11.18
N PRO A 641 23.98 28.72 -10.15
CA PRO A 641 22.58 28.46 -10.36
C PRO A 641 21.97 29.48 -11.31
N VAL A 642 21.11 29.01 -12.22
CA VAL A 642 20.33 29.86 -13.14
C VAL A 642 19.26 30.65 -12.34
N TRP A 643 18.70 30.04 -11.31
CA TRP A 643 17.77 30.66 -10.38
C TRP A 643 18.14 30.30 -8.93
N ASP A 644 18.12 31.30 -8.06
CA ASP A 644 18.35 31.12 -6.61
C ASP A 644 17.36 32.06 -5.89
N ALA A 645 16.29 31.47 -5.37
CA ALA A 645 15.28 32.19 -4.61
C ALA A 645 14.51 31.24 -3.69
N ASP A 646 13.95 31.77 -2.61
CA ASP A 646 13.17 31.05 -1.61
C ASP A 646 13.93 29.84 -1.01
N GLY A 647 15.29 29.87 -1.03
CA GLY A 647 16.15 28.77 -0.61
C GLY A 647 16.30 27.64 -1.63
N VAL A 648 15.63 27.71 -2.78
CA VAL A 648 15.73 26.74 -3.88
C VAL A 648 16.74 27.22 -4.90
N GLN A 649 17.70 26.36 -5.24
CA GLN A 649 18.71 26.61 -6.27
C GLN A 649 18.45 25.71 -7.48
N VAL A 650 18.52 26.27 -8.67
CA VAL A 650 18.32 25.55 -9.93
C VAL A 650 19.56 25.70 -10.79
N TYR A 651 20.14 24.58 -11.20
CA TYR A 651 21.32 24.53 -12.06
C TYR A 651 20.93 23.99 -13.43
N ALA A 652 21.48 24.57 -14.49
CA ALA A 652 21.35 24.04 -15.84
C ALA A 652 22.30 22.86 -16.04
N VAL A 653 21.76 21.74 -16.55
CA VAL A 653 22.54 20.53 -16.84
C VAL A 653 23.07 20.59 -18.24
N GLN A 654 24.39 20.41 -18.39
CA GLN A 654 25.05 20.32 -19.69
C GLN A 654 24.78 18.95 -20.29
N GLN A 655 24.16 18.93 -21.47
CA GLN A 655 23.79 17.68 -22.15
C GLN A 655 25.00 17.08 -22.86
N ALA A 656 25.20 15.78 -22.70
CA ALA A 656 26.13 15.01 -23.51
C ALA A 656 25.54 14.78 -24.91
N ASP A 657 26.46 14.66 -25.92
CA ASP A 657 26.05 14.30 -27.27
C ASP A 657 25.46 12.90 -27.34
N VAL A 658 24.30 12.76 -27.95
CA VAL A 658 23.70 11.47 -28.25
C VAL A 658 24.16 11.04 -29.64
N PRO A 659 24.88 9.90 -29.78
CA PRO A 659 25.33 9.44 -31.08
C PRO A 659 24.15 9.07 -31.99
N PHE A 660 24.26 9.35 -33.27
CA PHE A 660 23.29 8.84 -34.25
C PHE A 660 24.03 8.38 -35.53
N PRO A 661 23.89 7.13 -35.99
CA PRO A 661 23.02 6.06 -35.43
C PRO A 661 23.37 5.74 -33.98
N PHE A 662 22.34 5.44 -33.19
CA PHE A 662 22.49 4.97 -31.80
C PHE A 662 22.41 3.44 -31.79
N GLU A 663 23.40 2.78 -31.22
CA GLU A 663 23.41 1.31 -31.04
C GLU A 663 23.63 0.97 -29.57
N LEU A 664 22.76 0.12 -29.02
CA LEU A 664 22.82 -0.42 -27.68
C LEU A 664 23.05 -1.94 -27.75
N ASP A 665 24.23 -2.39 -27.32
CA ASP A 665 24.57 -3.78 -27.11
C ASP A 665 24.08 -4.21 -25.72
N LEU A 666 22.98 -4.98 -25.68
CA LEU A 666 22.32 -5.37 -24.43
C LEU A 666 23.13 -6.36 -23.59
N GLY A 667 24.01 -7.14 -24.22
CA GLY A 667 24.91 -8.07 -23.53
C GLY A 667 26.13 -7.38 -22.91
N SER A 668 26.35 -6.08 -23.19
CA SER A 668 27.46 -5.33 -22.62
C SER A 668 27.20 -4.89 -21.18
N ARG A 669 28.27 -4.59 -20.43
CA ARG A 669 28.13 -4.04 -19.08
C ARG A 669 27.58 -2.61 -19.16
N ASN A 670 26.86 -2.20 -18.11
CA ASN A 670 26.29 -0.86 -17.92
C ASN A 670 25.03 -0.54 -18.78
N THR A 671 24.26 -1.56 -19.18
CA THR A 671 23.00 -1.36 -19.93
C THR A 671 21.77 -1.25 -19.04
N ASP A 672 21.93 -1.31 -17.72
CA ASP A 672 20.80 -1.28 -16.75
C ASP A 672 19.93 -0.04 -16.89
N ALA A 673 20.51 1.12 -17.24
CA ALA A 673 19.77 2.37 -17.43
C ALA A 673 18.84 2.34 -18.66
N TYR A 674 19.15 1.52 -19.64
CA TYR A 674 18.39 1.37 -20.88
C TYR A 674 17.33 0.28 -20.82
N ARG A 675 17.41 -0.60 -19.81
CA ARG A 675 16.49 -1.72 -19.62
C ARG A 675 15.37 -1.36 -18.65
N GLY A 676 14.18 -1.24 -19.16
CA GLY A 676 12.94 -1.18 -18.38
C GLY A 676 12.52 -2.55 -17.83
N PRO A 677 11.24 -2.77 -17.51
CA PRO A 677 10.75 -4.07 -17.05
C PRO A 677 10.81 -5.15 -18.13
N GLY A 678 10.82 -6.43 -17.72
CA GLY A 678 10.67 -7.58 -18.59
C GLY A 678 11.99 -8.20 -19.08
N TRP A 679 13.13 -7.85 -18.49
CA TRP A 679 14.43 -8.43 -18.82
C TRP A 679 14.94 -9.36 -17.72
N SER A 680 15.57 -10.46 -18.14
CA SER A 680 16.29 -11.34 -17.21
C SER A 680 17.69 -10.79 -16.90
N VAL A 681 18.40 -11.49 -16.02
CA VAL A 681 19.83 -11.25 -15.81
C VAL A 681 20.63 -11.59 -17.06
N ASP A 682 21.80 -10.96 -17.23
CA ASP A 682 22.68 -11.17 -18.37
C ASP A 682 23.19 -12.63 -18.39
N GLU A 683 23.17 -13.21 -19.56
CA GLU A 683 23.78 -14.53 -19.82
C GLU A 683 24.97 -14.34 -20.78
N GLY A 684 26.13 -14.82 -20.36
CA GLY A 684 27.35 -14.64 -21.12
C GLY A 684 27.45 -15.41 -22.43
N ASP A 685 26.51 -16.34 -22.74
CA ASP A 685 26.50 -17.12 -23.97
C ASP A 685 25.09 -17.63 -24.29
N ILE A 686 24.44 -17.05 -25.26
CA ILE A 686 23.18 -17.52 -25.83
C ILE A 686 23.46 -17.95 -27.27
N GLY A 687 23.90 -19.19 -27.46
CA GLY A 687 24.25 -19.72 -28.77
C GLY A 687 25.45 -19.00 -29.42
N GLY A 688 26.47 -18.69 -28.65
CA GLY A 688 27.70 -18.01 -29.11
C GLY A 688 27.60 -16.46 -29.14
N VAL A 689 26.51 -15.89 -28.63
CA VAL A 689 26.27 -14.44 -28.62
C VAL A 689 25.96 -14.00 -27.18
N ASN A 690 26.51 -12.89 -26.75
CA ASN A 690 26.20 -12.29 -25.45
C ASN A 690 24.91 -11.44 -25.59
N GLY A 691 23.81 -11.94 -25.06
CA GLY A 691 22.50 -11.27 -25.15
C GLY A 691 21.71 -11.38 -23.86
N VAL A 692 20.51 -10.82 -23.84
CA VAL A 692 19.62 -10.83 -22.68
C VAL A 692 18.25 -11.39 -23.06
N TRP A 693 17.75 -12.32 -22.25
CA TRP A 693 16.41 -12.87 -22.42
C TRP A 693 15.31 -11.92 -21.96
N VAL A 694 14.23 -11.88 -22.70
CA VAL A 694 12.97 -11.29 -22.25
C VAL A 694 12.28 -12.31 -21.33
N ASP A 695 12.00 -11.89 -20.10
CA ASP A 695 11.26 -12.64 -19.09
C ASP A 695 9.79 -12.22 -19.12
N GLY A 696 8.95 -13.11 -19.55
CA GLY A 696 7.55 -12.82 -19.87
C GLY A 696 7.32 -12.62 -21.38
N ARG A 697 6.22 -11.96 -21.70
CA ARG A 697 5.83 -11.65 -23.09
C ARG A 697 6.07 -10.20 -23.49
N THR A 698 6.53 -9.37 -22.56
CA THR A 698 6.70 -7.95 -22.80
C THR A 698 7.97 -7.47 -22.13
N ALA A 699 8.77 -6.68 -22.86
CA ALA A 699 9.93 -5.99 -22.32
C ALA A 699 9.98 -4.53 -22.83
N GLU A 700 10.63 -3.66 -22.07
CA GLU A 700 10.80 -2.25 -22.42
C GLU A 700 12.27 -1.87 -22.52
N LEU A 701 12.59 -1.02 -23.49
CA LEU A 701 13.89 -0.35 -23.59
C LEU A 701 13.69 1.16 -23.59
N TYR A 702 14.65 1.86 -23.01
CA TYR A 702 14.72 3.31 -22.96
C TYR A 702 15.86 3.75 -23.85
N LEU A 703 15.54 4.38 -24.98
CA LEU A 703 16.51 4.74 -26.01
C LEU A 703 16.58 6.26 -26.14
N PRO A 704 17.76 6.88 -26.07
CA PRO A 704 17.89 8.31 -26.28
C PRO A 704 17.78 8.64 -27.77
N LEU A 705 17.15 9.74 -28.10
CA LEU A 705 17.10 10.31 -29.42
C LEU A 705 17.20 11.83 -29.32
N CYS A 706 17.94 12.45 -30.21
CA CYS A 706 18.02 13.88 -30.25
C CYS A 706 17.42 14.42 -31.56
N LEU A 707 16.32 15.20 -31.40
CA LEU A 707 15.57 15.79 -32.51
C LEU A 707 15.71 17.33 -32.56
N ASP A 708 16.11 18.00 -31.49
CA ASP A 708 16.14 19.46 -31.34
C ASP A 708 17.39 20.08 -31.98
N GLU A 709 17.29 21.33 -32.46
CA GLU A 709 18.42 22.12 -33.00
C GLU A 709 19.59 22.33 -32.03
N GLY A 710 19.41 22.10 -30.74
CA GLY A 710 20.43 22.22 -29.68
C GLY A 710 21.19 20.94 -29.38
N CYS A 711 20.85 19.82 -29.99
CA CYS A 711 21.53 18.55 -29.83
C CYS A 711 22.59 18.37 -30.93
N HIS A 712 23.81 18.08 -30.56
CA HIS A 712 24.85 17.78 -31.52
C HIS A 712 24.77 16.29 -31.94
N LEU A 713 24.13 16.03 -33.09
CA LEU A 713 24.23 14.73 -33.74
C LEU A 713 25.65 14.52 -34.26
N SER A 714 26.42 13.65 -33.62
CA SER A 714 27.74 13.30 -34.14
C SER A 714 27.57 12.57 -35.48
N GLY A 715 27.70 13.29 -36.61
CA GLY A 715 27.84 12.71 -37.94
C GLY A 715 26.91 13.14 -39.05
N LYS A 716 25.93 14.03 -38.85
CA LYS A 716 25.12 14.58 -39.96
C LYS A 716 24.70 16.03 -39.72
N ASP A 717 24.92 16.87 -40.74
CA ASP A 717 24.28 18.17 -40.88
C ASP A 717 22.83 17.97 -41.33
N GLY A 718 21.90 17.71 -40.41
CA GLY A 718 20.49 17.55 -40.75
C GLY A 718 19.62 17.32 -39.51
N ASN A 719 18.56 18.12 -39.40
CA ASN A 719 17.49 17.95 -38.40
C ASN A 719 16.71 16.66 -38.73
N LEU A 720 16.50 15.79 -37.72
CA LEU A 720 15.64 14.61 -37.85
C LEU A 720 14.16 14.93 -37.67
N ASP A 721 13.80 16.20 -37.41
CA ASP A 721 12.39 16.61 -37.33
C ASP A 721 11.66 16.18 -38.61
N ASP A 722 10.55 15.52 -38.43
CA ASP A 722 9.68 14.96 -39.45
C ASP A 722 10.26 13.79 -40.31
N GLN A 723 11.40 13.19 -39.94
CA GLN A 723 11.89 12.01 -40.63
C GLN A 723 11.60 10.73 -39.87
N PRO A 724 11.19 9.64 -40.52
CA PRO A 724 11.06 8.36 -39.89
C PRO A 724 12.43 7.81 -39.46
N VAL A 725 12.44 7.06 -38.35
CA VAL A 725 13.61 6.40 -37.80
C VAL A 725 13.42 4.89 -37.89
N ASP A 726 14.38 4.17 -38.45
CA ASP A 726 14.36 2.73 -38.46
C ASP A 726 14.88 2.18 -37.10
N VAL A 727 14.14 1.23 -36.53
CA VAL A 727 14.47 0.47 -35.34
C VAL A 727 14.88 -0.93 -35.79
N VAL A 728 16.14 -1.28 -35.64
CA VAL A 728 16.69 -2.58 -36.02
C VAL A 728 17.09 -3.33 -34.76
N LEU A 729 16.63 -4.58 -34.60
CA LEU A 729 16.97 -5.43 -33.47
C LEU A 729 17.56 -6.72 -33.97
N ARG A 730 18.60 -7.22 -33.30
CA ARG A 730 19.08 -8.59 -33.47
C ARG A 730 18.49 -9.45 -32.38
N VAL A 731 17.67 -10.45 -32.78
CA VAL A 731 16.79 -11.21 -31.90
C VAL A 731 16.85 -12.70 -32.22
N GLN A 732 16.72 -13.52 -31.16
CA GLN A 732 16.58 -14.99 -31.27
C GLN A 732 15.37 -15.42 -30.48
N PRO A 733 14.34 -16.05 -31.10
CA PRO A 733 13.20 -16.60 -30.39
C PRO A 733 13.61 -17.77 -29.48
N PHE A 734 12.97 -17.91 -28.32
CA PHE A 734 13.08 -19.11 -27.51
C PHE A 734 12.39 -20.25 -28.23
N THR A 735 13.12 -21.31 -28.56
CA THR A 735 12.62 -22.46 -29.32
C THR A 735 12.68 -23.74 -28.51
N TYR A 736 11.60 -24.51 -28.56
CA TYR A 736 11.45 -25.80 -27.89
C TYR A 736 10.59 -26.74 -28.74
N PRO A 737 10.59 -28.06 -28.49
CA PRO A 737 9.77 -29.02 -29.27
C PRO A 737 8.27 -28.67 -29.17
N GLY A 738 7.64 -28.35 -30.31
CA GLY A 738 6.24 -27.96 -30.38
C GLY A 738 5.97 -26.49 -30.13
N ALA A 739 7.00 -25.66 -30.03
CA ALA A 739 6.84 -24.19 -29.89
C ALA A 739 6.02 -23.62 -31.06
N PRO A 740 5.09 -22.67 -30.80
CA PRO A 740 4.41 -21.95 -31.85
C PRO A 740 5.38 -21.02 -32.59
N GLN A 741 4.99 -20.56 -33.79
CA GLN A 741 5.72 -19.53 -34.50
C GLN A 741 5.75 -18.25 -33.65
N GLN A 742 6.93 -17.86 -33.23
CA GLN A 742 7.12 -16.62 -32.45
C GLN A 742 6.95 -15.39 -33.33
N THR A 743 6.31 -14.36 -32.78
CA THR A 743 6.18 -13.04 -33.42
C THR A 743 6.60 -11.95 -32.45
N LEU A 744 7.20 -10.88 -33.00
CA LEU A 744 7.52 -9.66 -32.29
C LEU A 744 6.62 -8.53 -32.79
N ALA A 745 5.80 -7.97 -31.91
CA ALA A 745 5.12 -6.70 -32.12
C ALA A 745 5.91 -5.60 -31.40
N LEU A 746 6.18 -4.50 -32.10
CA LEU A 746 6.98 -3.41 -31.61
C LEU A 746 6.15 -2.13 -31.52
N ALA A 747 6.28 -1.38 -30.44
CA ALA A 747 5.69 -0.06 -30.27
C ALA A 747 6.73 0.92 -29.74
N MET A 748 6.72 2.18 -30.21
CA MET A 748 7.56 3.26 -29.71
C MET A 748 6.68 4.38 -29.15
N ASN A 749 6.89 4.76 -27.90
CA ASN A 749 6.08 5.76 -27.18
C ASN A 749 4.56 5.49 -27.26
N GLY A 750 4.17 4.20 -27.31
CA GLY A 750 2.76 3.77 -27.44
C GLY A 750 2.21 3.74 -28.86
N VAL A 751 2.96 4.16 -29.86
CA VAL A 751 2.60 4.05 -31.28
C VAL A 751 3.05 2.69 -31.81
N GLU A 752 2.13 1.88 -32.33
CA GLU A 752 2.43 0.55 -32.89
C GLU A 752 3.20 0.66 -34.19
N LEU A 753 4.38 0.02 -34.27
CA LEU A 753 5.24 0.01 -35.46
C LEU A 753 4.97 -1.19 -36.37
N GLY A 754 4.27 -2.20 -35.87
CA GLY A 754 3.90 -3.42 -36.60
C GLY A 754 4.26 -4.70 -35.88
N THR A 755 4.00 -5.82 -36.57
CA THR A 755 4.28 -7.18 -36.05
C THR A 755 5.00 -7.99 -37.14
N GLN A 756 6.08 -8.69 -36.75
CA GLN A 756 6.85 -9.56 -37.65
C GLN A 756 7.03 -10.96 -37.06
N PRO A 757 6.99 -12.02 -37.89
CA PRO A 757 7.34 -13.37 -37.47
C PRO A 757 8.86 -13.48 -37.28
N LEU A 758 9.29 -14.20 -36.25
CA LEU A 758 10.70 -14.45 -35.96
C LEU A 758 11.14 -15.82 -36.51
N ALA A 759 12.23 -15.83 -37.26
CA ALA A 759 12.86 -17.07 -37.70
C ALA A 759 13.66 -17.74 -36.55
N PRO A 760 13.86 -19.05 -36.51
CA PRO A 760 14.77 -19.70 -35.57
C PRO A 760 16.21 -19.19 -35.70
N GLY A 761 16.89 -19.06 -34.57
CA GLY A 761 18.27 -18.53 -34.50
C GLY A 761 18.35 -16.99 -34.53
N TRP A 762 19.60 -16.52 -34.42
CA TRP A 762 19.85 -15.06 -34.41
C TRP A 762 19.61 -14.44 -35.78
N HIS A 763 18.78 -13.41 -35.86
CA HIS A 763 18.53 -12.65 -37.10
C HIS A 763 18.11 -11.21 -36.79
N GLU A 764 18.21 -10.37 -37.78
CA GLU A 764 17.81 -8.96 -37.67
C GLU A 764 16.35 -8.78 -38.13
N VAL A 765 15.63 -7.95 -37.38
CA VAL A 765 14.29 -7.47 -37.71
C VAL A 765 14.30 -5.95 -37.74
N ARG A 766 13.59 -5.35 -38.70
CA ARG A 766 13.56 -3.91 -38.93
C ARG A 766 12.12 -3.40 -38.88
N PHE A 767 11.90 -2.32 -38.16
CA PHE A 767 10.64 -1.61 -38.08
C PHE A 767 10.88 -0.12 -38.35
N SER A 768 9.98 0.56 -39.00
CA SER A 768 10.07 1.99 -39.26
C SER A 768 9.16 2.73 -38.28
N ALA A 769 9.74 3.63 -37.48
CA ALA A 769 9.03 4.50 -36.55
C ALA A 769 8.72 5.82 -37.28
N PRO A 770 7.47 6.19 -37.46
CA PRO A 770 7.10 7.48 -38.02
C PRO A 770 7.50 8.63 -37.05
N ALA A 771 7.63 9.83 -37.55
CA ALA A 771 8.08 10.99 -36.77
C ALA A 771 7.21 11.23 -35.52
N GLU A 772 5.89 10.98 -35.60
CA GLU A 772 4.98 11.07 -34.47
C GLU A 772 5.21 10.04 -33.36
N ALA A 773 5.97 8.98 -33.65
CA ALA A 773 6.33 7.96 -32.66
C ALA A 773 7.63 8.31 -31.91
N THR A 774 8.40 9.28 -32.37
CA THR A 774 9.69 9.68 -31.82
C THR A 774 9.60 11.03 -31.10
N ARG A 775 10.49 11.24 -30.13
CA ARG A 775 10.62 12.50 -29.39
C ARG A 775 12.07 12.74 -28.99
N SER A 776 12.44 13.99 -28.75
CA SER A 776 13.74 14.30 -28.13
C SER A 776 13.83 13.72 -26.72
N GLY A 777 15.02 13.23 -26.37
CA GLY A 777 15.26 12.57 -25.08
C GLY A 777 14.89 11.10 -25.12
N LEU A 778 14.33 10.59 -24.03
CA LEU A 778 14.04 9.18 -23.86
C LEU A 778 12.83 8.72 -24.67
N ASN A 779 13.05 7.70 -25.49
CA ASN A 779 12.00 6.98 -26.20
C ASN A 779 11.82 5.59 -25.61
N ARG A 780 10.59 5.25 -25.24
CA ARG A 780 10.22 3.94 -24.72
C ARG A 780 9.87 3.00 -25.87
N LEU A 781 10.71 1.99 -26.06
CA LEU A 781 10.47 0.91 -27.02
C LEU A 781 9.88 -0.28 -26.28
N THR A 782 8.67 -0.68 -26.64
CA THR A 782 7.96 -1.81 -26.06
C THR A 782 7.98 -3.01 -27.02
N LEU A 783 8.58 -4.10 -26.58
CA LEU A 783 8.62 -5.37 -27.28
C LEU A 783 7.50 -6.27 -26.75
N ARG A 784 6.68 -6.87 -27.65
CA ARG A 784 5.63 -7.80 -27.29
C ARG A 784 5.73 -9.08 -28.09
N PHE A 785 5.76 -10.21 -27.39
CA PHE A 785 5.84 -11.54 -27.96
C PHE A 785 4.53 -12.30 -27.79
N ASN A 786 4.14 -13.12 -28.78
CA ASN A 786 2.90 -13.89 -28.72
C ASN A 786 3.00 -15.11 -27.80
N ASP A 787 4.20 -15.63 -27.55
CA ASP A 787 4.44 -16.81 -26.73
C ASP A 787 5.60 -16.62 -25.75
N SER A 788 5.51 -17.31 -24.61
CA SER A 788 6.59 -17.49 -23.66
C SER A 788 6.45 -18.83 -22.94
N ALA A 789 7.54 -19.50 -22.68
CA ALA A 789 7.53 -20.78 -21.98
C ALA A 789 8.66 -20.84 -20.94
N ARG A 790 8.45 -21.65 -19.91
CA ARG A 790 9.50 -21.94 -18.94
C ARG A 790 10.40 -23.06 -19.45
N PRO A 791 11.72 -22.88 -19.53
CA PRO A 791 12.64 -23.93 -19.90
C PRO A 791 12.44 -25.20 -19.08
N SER A 792 12.18 -25.09 -17.77
CA SER A 792 11.85 -26.20 -16.89
C SER A 792 10.63 -27.04 -17.32
N ASP A 793 9.67 -26.45 -18.01
CA ASP A 793 8.42 -27.11 -18.42
C ASP A 793 8.53 -27.74 -19.82
N VAL A 794 9.38 -27.18 -20.69
CA VAL A 794 9.40 -27.53 -22.13
C VAL A 794 10.69 -28.15 -22.60
N LEU A 795 11.80 -28.02 -21.86
CA LEU A 795 13.08 -28.62 -22.19
C LEU A 795 13.38 -29.78 -21.23
N PRO A 796 13.73 -30.99 -21.78
CA PRO A 796 14.07 -32.11 -20.94
C PRO A 796 15.38 -31.87 -20.17
N GLY A 797 15.41 -32.30 -18.91
CA GLY A 797 16.63 -32.32 -18.09
C GLY A 797 16.86 -31.05 -17.23
N GLN A 798 16.03 -30.03 -17.37
CA GLN A 798 16.11 -28.83 -16.50
C GLN A 798 15.69 -29.18 -15.08
N GLY A 799 16.52 -28.80 -14.08
CA GLY A 799 16.27 -29.10 -12.66
C GLY A 799 16.28 -30.60 -12.30
N MET A 800 16.78 -31.47 -13.18
CA MET A 800 16.91 -32.90 -12.90
C MET A 800 18.03 -33.17 -11.89
N ILE A 801 17.73 -33.92 -10.86
CA ILE A 801 18.68 -34.32 -9.83
C ILE A 801 19.55 -35.44 -10.36
N GLY A 802 20.70 -35.11 -10.92
CA GLY A 802 21.62 -36.09 -11.48
C GLY A 802 20.94 -37.10 -12.38
N GLY A 803 21.19 -38.40 -12.18
CA GLY A 803 20.58 -39.52 -12.87
C GLY A 803 19.35 -40.16 -12.19
N THR A 804 18.78 -39.47 -11.18
CA THR A 804 17.70 -40.03 -10.34
C THR A 804 16.34 -40.10 -11.05
N GLY A 805 16.15 -39.39 -12.15
CA GLY A 805 14.86 -39.27 -12.84
C GLY A 805 13.84 -38.36 -12.12
N VAL A 806 14.21 -37.71 -11.05
CA VAL A 806 13.37 -36.77 -10.29
C VAL A 806 13.81 -35.33 -10.58
N GLN A 807 12.84 -34.49 -10.89
CA GLN A 807 13.04 -33.04 -11.08
C GLN A 807 12.77 -32.31 -9.76
N SER A 808 13.64 -31.34 -9.38
CA SER A 808 13.43 -30.52 -8.20
C SER A 808 12.38 -29.44 -8.47
N PRO A 809 11.37 -29.28 -7.60
CA PRO A 809 10.42 -28.16 -7.69
C PRO A 809 10.98 -26.84 -7.16
N VAL A 810 12.18 -26.84 -6.55
CA VAL A 810 12.85 -25.68 -5.94
C VAL A 810 14.30 -25.61 -6.40
N ASP A 811 14.89 -24.43 -6.40
CA ASP A 811 16.31 -24.28 -6.61
C ASP A 811 17.06 -24.61 -5.31
N ILE A 812 18.14 -25.34 -5.43
CA ILE A 812 18.94 -25.81 -4.28
C ILE A 812 20.40 -25.40 -4.51
N GLU A 813 20.95 -24.66 -3.57
CA GLU A 813 22.36 -24.27 -3.58
C GLU A 813 23.04 -24.75 -2.31
N LEU A 814 24.14 -25.49 -2.48
CA LEU A 814 24.87 -26.13 -1.39
C LEU A 814 26.32 -25.68 -1.45
N ASN A 815 26.85 -25.28 -0.29
CA ASN A 815 28.26 -24.91 -0.15
C ASN A 815 28.85 -25.58 1.09
N SER A 816 29.85 -26.42 0.90
CA SER A 816 30.53 -27.20 1.94
C SER A 816 32.00 -26.79 2.00
N GLY A 817 32.47 -26.30 3.15
CA GLY A 817 33.86 -25.87 3.32
C GLY A 817 34.85 -27.02 3.60
N GLY A 818 34.39 -28.21 3.94
CA GLY A 818 35.26 -29.31 4.39
C GLY A 818 36.14 -28.90 5.56
N ALA A 819 37.29 -29.53 5.75
CA ALA A 819 38.28 -29.17 6.79
C ALA A 819 39.00 -27.85 6.48
N ALA A 820 39.04 -27.40 5.24
CA ALA A 820 39.66 -26.15 4.82
C ALA A 820 38.78 -24.93 5.22
N GLY A 821 37.48 -25.11 5.31
CA GLY A 821 36.52 -24.10 5.74
C GLY A 821 35.48 -24.68 6.71
N ASP A 822 35.28 -24.08 7.87
CA ASP A 822 34.32 -24.56 8.88
C ASP A 822 32.94 -24.00 8.65
N PHE A 823 32.33 -24.26 7.44
CA PHE A 823 30.99 -23.86 7.10
C PHE A 823 30.25 -24.92 6.27
N ALA A 824 28.94 -24.92 6.34
CA ALA A 824 28.00 -25.56 5.40
C ALA A 824 26.78 -24.66 5.27
N TYR A 825 26.54 -24.17 4.08
CA TYR A 825 25.33 -23.41 3.72
C TYR A 825 24.47 -24.20 2.77
N MET A 826 23.17 -24.18 3.01
CA MET A 826 22.20 -24.93 2.20
C MET A 826 21.01 -24.01 1.96
N THR A 827 20.91 -23.42 0.79
CA THR A 827 19.83 -22.51 0.43
C THR A 827 18.81 -23.18 -0.46
N VAL A 828 17.55 -23.08 -0.10
CA VAL A 828 16.42 -23.51 -0.92
C VAL A 828 15.65 -22.25 -1.33
N THR A 829 15.46 -22.09 -2.66
CA THR A 829 14.69 -20.97 -3.22
C THR A 829 13.43 -21.52 -3.88
N THR A 830 12.28 -21.06 -3.41
CA THR A 830 10.96 -21.43 -3.93
C THR A 830 10.66 -20.71 -5.25
N PRO A 831 9.68 -21.19 -6.05
CA PRO A 831 9.34 -20.58 -7.34
C PRO A 831 8.90 -19.11 -7.29
N ASP A 832 8.46 -18.62 -6.13
CA ASP A 832 8.12 -17.23 -5.87
C ASP A 832 9.31 -16.38 -5.45
N GLY A 833 10.53 -16.93 -5.49
CA GLY A 833 11.78 -16.22 -5.19
C GLY A 833 12.14 -16.15 -3.70
N ALA A 834 11.34 -16.73 -2.80
CA ALA A 834 11.67 -16.74 -1.39
C ALA A 834 12.82 -17.72 -1.11
N SER A 835 13.95 -17.22 -0.63
CA SER A 835 15.12 -18.00 -0.26
C SER A 835 15.20 -18.24 1.25
N SER A 836 15.55 -19.45 1.65
CA SER A 836 15.75 -19.81 3.05
C SER A 836 17.00 -20.66 3.24
N ASP A 837 17.80 -20.36 4.26
CA ASP A 837 18.87 -21.25 4.70
C ASP A 837 18.26 -22.43 5.48
N VAL A 838 18.50 -23.63 4.97
CA VAL A 838 18.00 -24.88 5.55
C VAL A 838 19.13 -25.67 6.24
N SER A 839 20.32 -25.14 6.29
CA SER A 839 21.41 -25.73 7.07
C SER A 839 21.11 -25.70 8.56
N THR A 840 21.66 -26.65 9.31
CA THR A 840 21.58 -26.63 10.79
C THR A 840 22.82 -26.00 11.42
N GLY A 841 23.85 -25.74 10.60
CA GLY A 841 25.11 -25.22 11.03
C GLY A 841 25.93 -26.17 11.95
N ARG A 842 25.56 -27.43 12.03
CA ARG A 842 26.25 -28.43 12.87
C ARG A 842 27.48 -28.97 12.14
N ARG A 843 28.58 -29.24 12.86
CA ARG A 843 29.76 -29.95 12.33
C ARG A 843 29.36 -31.35 11.87
N GLY A 844 29.98 -31.86 10.78
CA GLY A 844 29.60 -33.10 10.12
C GLY A 844 28.54 -32.90 9.05
N TYR A 845 27.67 -33.87 8.81
CA TYR A 845 26.64 -33.76 7.80
C TYR A 845 25.42 -32.94 8.23
N ASN A 846 25.01 -31.98 7.41
CA ASN A 846 23.73 -31.28 7.49
C ASN A 846 22.84 -31.79 6.35
N LEU A 847 21.63 -32.26 6.67
CA LEU A 847 20.69 -32.82 5.72
C LEU A 847 19.36 -32.04 5.79
N ALA A 848 18.77 -31.75 4.64
CA ALA A 848 17.41 -31.20 4.48
C ALA A 848 16.58 -32.12 3.60
N VAL A 849 15.37 -32.44 4.05
CA VAL A 849 14.42 -33.31 3.35
C VAL A 849 13.38 -32.41 2.68
N ILE A 850 13.18 -32.56 1.37
CA ILE A 850 12.36 -31.70 0.54
C ILE A 850 11.28 -32.55 -0.16
N ASP A 851 10.05 -32.10 -0.11
CA ASP A 851 8.94 -32.73 -0.82
C ASP A 851 9.11 -32.59 -2.34
N PRO A 852 9.08 -33.68 -3.11
CA PRO A 852 9.37 -33.64 -4.54
C PRO A 852 8.26 -33.00 -5.39
N GLN A 853 7.08 -32.75 -4.83
CA GLN A 853 5.96 -32.13 -5.55
C GLN A 853 5.81 -30.65 -5.21
N SER A 854 5.87 -30.31 -3.92
CA SER A 854 5.64 -28.93 -3.44
C SER A 854 6.92 -28.12 -3.24
N GLY A 855 8.08 -28.78 -3.10
CA GLY A 855 9.33 -28.12 -2.72
C GLY A 855 9.42 -27.70 -1.24
N GLN A 856 8.40 -28.04 -0.44
CA GLN A 856 8.41 -27.72 0.98
C GLN A 856 9.52 -28.51 1.71
N VAL A 857 10.28 -27.83 2.57
CA VAL A 857 11.23 -28.48 3.46
C VAL A 857 10.46 -29.18 4.57
N LEU A 858 10.51 -30.52 4.56
CA LEU A 858 9.77 -31.39 5.48
C LEU A 858 10.50 -31.55 6.81
N ASP A 859 11.83 -31.67 6.79
CA ASP A 859 12.68 -31.83 7.96
C ASP A 859 14.12 -31.37 7.66
N LYS A 860 14.87 -31.04 8.72
CA LYS A 860 16.29 -30.73 8.64
C LYS A 860 17.03 -31.22 9.88
N GLN A 861 18.12 -31.94 9.70
CA GLN A 861 18.91 -32.56 10.77
C GLN A 861 20.40 -32.36 10.55
N GLY A 862 21.14 -32.15 11.65
CA GLY A 862 22.61 -32.11 11.65
C GLY A 862 23.19 -33.25 12.48
N PHE A 863 24.26 -33.87 11.96
CA PHE A 863 24.91 -35.05 12.56
C PHE A 863 26.42 -34.81 12.66
N ASP A 864 26.97 -34.86 13.90
CA ASP A 864 28.40 -34.67 14.12
C ASP A 864 29.17 -35.96 13.81
N THR A 865 29.31 -36.25 12.54
CA THR A 865 30.03 -37.42 12.03
C THR A 865 31.54 -37.32 12.12
N PHE A 866 32.10 -36.23 12.73
CA PHE A 866 33.51 -36.11 13.07
C PHE A 866 33.81 -36.73 14.43
N ALA A 867 33.07 -36.34 15.48
CA ALA A 867 33.42 -36.65 16.85
C ALA A 867 32.79 -37.94 17.38
N ASN A 868 31.72 -38.43 16.76
CA ASN A 868 30.90 -39.46 17.39
C ASN A 868 30.26 -40.41 16.35
N VAL A 869 30.64 -41.70 16.41
CA VAL A 869 30.08 -42.76 15.60
C VAL A 869 28.58 -42.97 15.82
N PHE A 870 28.05 -42.68 17.02
CA PHE A 870 26.63 -42.79 17.31
C PHE A 870 25.81 -41.74 16.49
N GLU A 871 26.37 -40.57 16.22
CA GLU A 871 25.74 -39.59 15.34
C GLU A 871 25.72 -40.07 13.87
N ALA A 872 26.76 -40.76 13.42
CA ALA A 872 26.75 -41.39 12.08
C ALA A 872 25.68 -42.50 11.99
N GLU A 873 25.54 -43.32 13.04
CA GLU A 873 24.46 -44.31 13.12
C GLU A 873 23.07 -43.67 13.19
N ARG A 874 22.92 -42.52 13.90
CA ARG A 874 21.66 -41.77 13.93
C ARG A 874 21.34 -41.19 12.57
N MET A 875 22.33 -40.69 11.82
CA MET A 875 22.18 -40.25 10.43
C MET A 875 21.67 -41.38 9.53
N ALA A 876 22.28 -42.55 9.64
CA ALA A 876 21.83 -43.72 8.87
C ALA A 876 20.37 -44.11 9.18
N GLN A 877 20.00 -44.18 10.45
CA GLN A 877 18.62 -44.42 10.88
C GLN A 877 17.65 -43.35 10.36
N PHE A 878 18.06 -42.09 10.38
CA PHE A 878 17.27 -40.98 9.85
C PHE A 878 16.99 -41.18 8.35
N ILE A 879 18.02 -41.44 7.56
CA ILE A 879 17.91 -41.64 6.10
C ILE A 879 17.05 -42.87 5.78
N GLU A 880 17.29 -44.00 6.48
CA GLU A 880 16.55 -45.25 6.29
C GLU A 880 15.06 -45.15 6.63
N ALA A 881 14.68 -44.18 7.50
CA ALA A 881 13.29 -43.92 7.90
C ALA A 881 12.52 -43.04 6.89
N LEU A 882 13.22 -42.42 5.93
CA LEU A 882 12.57 -41.46 5.00
C LEU A 882 11.69 -42.24 3.98
N PRO A 883 10.57 -41.65 3.58
CA PRO A 883 9.75 -42.22 2.46
C PRO A 883 10.55 -42.30 1.17
N ALA A 884 10.21 -43.26 0.33
CA ALA A 884 10.83 -43.38 -0.99
C ALA A 884 10.44 -42.19 -1.89
N GLY A 885 11.40 -41.71 -2.69
CA GLY A 885 11.18 -40.64 -3.68
C GLY A 885 11.28 -39.20 -3.12
N VAL A 886 11.60 -39.01 -1.84
CA VAL A 886 11.82 -37.65 -1.32
C VAL A 886 13.21 -37.14 -1.69
N ILE A 887 13.34 -35.83 -1.90
CA ILE A 887 14.62 -35.16 -2.21
C ILE A 887 15.37 -34.93 -0.91
N VAL A 888 16.66 -35.23 -0.88
CA VAL A 888 17.53 -34.95 0.25
C VAL A 888 18.73 -34.14 -0.22
N ALA A 889 18.84 -32.90 0.29
CA ALA A 889 20.00 -32.07 0.10
C ALA A 889 20.95 -32.21 1.29
N GLY A 890 22.25 -32.34 1.06
CA GLY A 890 23.23 -32.54 2.10
C GLY A 890 24.53 -31.79 1.87
N ALA A 891 25.08 -31.20 2.96
CA ALA A 891 26.38 -30.53 2.94
C ALA A 891 27.18 -30.85 4.19
N ALA A 892 28.47 -31.17 4.01
CA ALA A 892 29.42 -31.44 5.10
C ALA A 892 30.04 -30.13 5.63
N ARG A 893 30.07 -29.95 6.95
CA ARG A 893 30.77 -28.86 7.64
C ARG A 893 31.99 -29.39 8.36
N GLY A 894 33.15 -28.80 8.11
CA GLY A 894 34.41 -29.27 8.66
C GLY A 894 34.76 -30.66 8.15
N ASP A 895 35.60 -31.40 8.87
CA ASP A 895 35.87 -32.82 8.58
C ASP A 895 34.68 -33.68 9.01
N ALA A 896 33.97 -34.28 8.07
CA ALA A 896 32.80 -35.13 8.33
C ALA A 896 33.15 -36.64 8.26
N SER A 897 34.42 -37.01 8.09
CA SER A 897 34.85 -38.36 7.78
C SER A 897 35.22 -39.20 9.01
N ALA A 898 35.76 -38.57 10.08
CA ALA A 898 36.51 -39.26 11.13
C ALA A 898 35.72 -40.31 11.93
N ALA A 899 34.42 -40.07 12.15
CA ALA A 899 33.51 -41.02 12.82
C ALA A 899 32.42 -41.55 11.89
N LEU A 900 32.57 -41.41 10.56
CA LEU A 900 31.60 -41.89 9.58
C LEU A 900 31.61 -43.43 9.54
N SER A 901 30.49 -44.07 9.83
CA SER A 901 30.33 -45.53 9.80
C SER A 901 30.04 -46.08 8.45
N GLU A 902 30.33 -47.39 8.24
CA GLU A 902 29.97 -48.12 7.00
C GLU A 902 28.47 -48.01 6.72
N ARG A 903 27.61 -48.16 7.73
CA ARG A 903 26.15 -48.03 7.58
C ARG A 903 25.73 -46.64 7.13
N ALA A 904 26.38 -45.59 7.65
CA ALA A 904 26.12 -44.22 7.27
C ALA A 904 26.48 -43.99 5.79
N VAL A 905 27.62 -44.52 5.32
CA VAL A 905 27.99 -44.46 3.89
C VAL A 905 26.97 -45.20 3.03
N GLN A 906 26.51 -46.39 3.44
CA GLN A 906 25.46 -47.14 2.73
C GLN A 906 24.11 -46.37 2.71
N ALA A 907 23.79 -45.71 3.78
CA ALA A 907 22.59 -44.85 3.83
C ALA A 907 22.71 -43.64 2.87
N LEU A 908 23.85 -42.97 2.79
CA LEU A 908 24.12 -41.93 1.78
C LEU A 908 24.04 -42.48 0.36
N ALA A 909 24.57 -43.72 0.14
CA ALA A 909 24.48 -44.38 -1.14
C ALA A 909 23.02 -44.68 -1.56
N SER A 910 22.13 -44.92 -0.59
CA SER A 910 20.69 -45.11 -0.87
C SER A 910 19.97 -43.80 -1.30
N LEU A 911 20.61 -42.65 -1.13
CA LEU A 911 20.20 -41.36 -1.66
C LEU A 911 20.76 -41.07 -3.07
N GLY A 912 21.59 -41.98 -3.57
CA GLY A 912 22.28 -41.87 -4.86
C GLY A 912 23.71 -41.32 -4.75
N SER A 913 24.26 -41.03 -3.60
CA SER A 913 25.65 -40.59 -3.46
C SER A 913 26.64 -41.74 -3.72
N ALA A 914 27.74 -41.45 -4.40
CA ALA A 914 28.87 -42.34 -4.58
C ALA A 914 30.10 -41.97 -3.75
N VAL A 915 30.06 -40.84 -3.07
CA VAL A 915 31.19 -40.30 -2.29
C VAL A 915 31.27 -40.97 -0.91
N ASP A 916 32.47 -41.53 -0.60
CA ASP A 916 32.81 -42.01 0.70
C ASP A 916 33.95 -41.11 1.26
N LEU A 917 33.62 -40.22 2.15
CA LEU A 917 34.58 -39.29 2.75
C LEU A 917 35.65 -39.97 3.60
N ARG A 918 35.48 -41.26 3.99
CA ARG A 918 36.52 -42.00 4.71
C ARG A 918 37.75 -42.24 3.83
N ALA A 919 37.52 -42.31 2.49
CA ALA A 919 38.63 -42.41 1.53
C ALA A 919 39.30 -41.06 1.25
N THR A 920 38.63 -39.93 1.55
CA THR A 920 39.08 -38.54 1.35
C THR A 920 38.85 -37.70 2.58
N PRO A 921 39.59 -37.97 3.67
CA PRO A 921 39.37 -37.22 4.93
C PRO A 921 39.57 -35.71 4.76
N GLY A 922 38.68 -34.96 5.36
CA GLY A 922 38.72 -33.49 5.31
C GLY A 922 38.15 -32.86 4.04
N TYR A 923 37.77 -33.61 3.03
CA TYR A 923 37.13 -33.05 1.82
C TYR A 923 35.76 -32.48 2.18
N GLY A 924 35.39 -31.37 1.49
CA GLY A 924 34.01 -30.91 1.43
C GLY A 924 33.14 -31.87 0.60
N HIS A 925 31.89 -32.03 0.95
CA HIS A 925 30.91 -32.80 0.18
C HIS A 925 29.57 -32.11 0.17
N ALA A 926 29.03 -31.86 -1.01
CA ALA A 926 27.69 -31.34 -1.27
C ALA A 926 26.97 -32.29 -2.22
N PHE A 927 25.75 -32.70 -1.89
CA PHE A 927 24.96 -33.59 -2.73
C PHE A 927 23.46 -33.26 -2.65
N ILE A 928 22.77 -33.53 -3.76
CA ILE A 928 21.31 -33.55 -3.85
C ILE A 928 20.93 -34.95 -4.39
N GLY A 929 20.29 -35.71 -3.55
CA GLY A 929 19.89 -37.08 -3.84
C GLY A 929 18.40 -37.32 -3.67
N VAL A 930 17.97 -38.54 -3.99
CA VAL A 930 16.59 -38.99 -3.86
C VAL A 930 16.58 -40.36 -3.19
N THR A 931 15.72 -40.52 -2.18
CA THR A 931 15.61 -41.80 -1.46
C THR A 931 15.23 -42.92 -2.40
N GLY A 932 16.05 -44.01 -2.39
CA GLY A 932 15.91 -45.15 -3.26
C GLY A 932 16.63 -45.02 -4.62
N ALA A 933 17.36 -43.95 -4.87
CA ALA A 933 18.18 -43.82 -6.08
C ALA A 933 19.40 -44.75 -6.06
N ALA A 934 19.86 -45.17 -7.23
CA ALA A 934 21.05 -45.97 -7.34
C ALA A 934 22.31 -45.16 -6.98
N PRO A 935 23.34 -45.73 -6.32
CA PRO A 935 24.60 -45.08 -6.06
C PRO A 935 25.22 -44.43 -7.33
N GLY A 936 25.66 -43.18 -7.23
CA GLY A 936 26.14 -42.35 -8.35
C GLY A 936 25.05 -41.67 -9.15
N ALA A 937 23.78 -41.82 -8.77
CA ALA A 937 22.69 -41.13 -9.43
C ALA A 937 22.42 -39.71 -8.85
N ALA A 938 22.90 -39.39 -7.64
CA ALA A 938 22.76 -38.06 -7.07
C ALA A 938 23.51 -37.00 -7.90
N ALA A 939 23.08 -35.74 -7.82
CA ALA A 939 23.92 -34.62 -8.17
C ALA A 939 24.84 -34.37 -7.00
N GLU A 940 26.16 -34.49 -7.16
CA GLU A 940 27.09 -34.34 -6.06
C GLU A 940 28.44 -33.78 -6.49
N GLN A 941 29.13 -33.13 -5.55
CA GLN A 941 30.48 -32.63 -5.68
C GLN A 941 31.24 -32.84 -4.37
N SER A 942 32.52 -33.20 -4.49
CA SER A 942 33.45 -33.34 -3.36
C SER A 942 34.84 -32.84 -3.74
N GLY A 943 35.53 -32.16 -2.85
CA GLY A 943 36.88 -31.64 -3.11
C GLY A 943 37.64 -31.21 -1.84
N PRO A 944 39.00 -31.12 -1.93
CA PRO A 944 39.85 -30.75 -0.80
C PRO A 944 39.66 -29.31 -0.34
N ASP A 945 39.33 -28.39 -1.26
CA ASP A 945 39.11 -26.96 -0.99
C ASP A 945 37.61 -26.62 -0.72
N GLY A 946 36.78 -27.68 -0.58
CA GLY A 946 35.33 -27.53 -0.43
C GLY A 946 34.57 -28.11 -1.61
N ALA A 947 33.26 -27.99 -1.53
CA ALA A 947 32.32 -28.44 -2.59
C ALA A 947 31.18 -27.43 -2.73
N TYR A 948 30.94 -27.00 -3.95
CA TYR A 948 29.81 -26.14 -4.30
C TYR A 948 28.93 -26.84 -5.32
N LEU A 949 27.63 -26.92 -5.05
CA LEU A 949 26.67 -27.55 -5.93
C LEU A 949 25.43 -26.67 -6.03
N ARG A 950 25.03 -26.33 -7.25
CA ARG A 950 23.80 -25.60 -7.52
C ARG A 950 22.93 -26.39 -8.48
N LEU A 951 21.70 -26.65 -8.07
CA LEU A 951 20.64 -27.17 -8.89
C LEU A 951 19.58 -26.10 -9.06
N ALA A 952 19.47 -25.55 -10.27
CA ALA A 952 18.48 -24.57 -10.63
C ALA A 952 17.66 -25.08 -11.81
N ALA A 953 16.34 -25.00 -11.68
CA ALA A 953 15.43 -25.18 -12.79
C ALA A 953 15.17 -23.79 -13.39
N ASP A 954 15.45 -23.59 -14.67
CA ASP A 954 15.15 -22.30 -15.32
C ASP A 954 13.63 -22.15 -15.44
N ARG A 955 13.09 -21.30 -14.56
CA ARG A 955 11.65 -21.04 -14.42
C ARG A 955 11.24 -19.68 -14.97
N ARG A 956 12.18 -18.93 -15.55
CA ARG A 956 11.87 -17.68 -16.24
C ARG A 956 10.92 -17.97 -17.39
N GLN A 957 10.05 -17.03 -17.69
CA GLN A 957 9.11 -17.13 -18.82
C GLN A 957 9.78 -16.59 -20.09
N LEU A 958 10.64 -17.38 -20.71
CA LEU A 958 11.42 -16.91 -21.85
C LEU A 958 10.58 -16.81 -23.13
N SER A 959 10.70 -15.71 -23.85
CA SER A 959 10.09 -15.49 -25.17
C SER A 959 11.11 -15.35 -26.28
N ALA A 960 12.09 -14.48 -26.14
CA ALA A 960 13.17 -14.27 -27.07
C ALA A 960 14.38 -13.64 -26.36
N ALA A 961 15.58 -13.85 -26.91
CA ALA A 961 16.78 -13.11 -26.51
C ALA A 961 17.03 -11.96 -27.50
N VAL A 962 17.58 -10.86 -27.00
CA VAL A 962 17.99 -9.70 -27.78
C VAL A 962 19.46 -9.45 -27.54
N ASP A 963 20.23 -9.28 -28.62
CA ASP A 963 21.65 -8.98 -28.62
C ASP A 963 21.87 -7.46 -28.57
N TRP A 964 21.37 -6.78 -29.59
CA TRP A 964 21.47 -5.32 -29.68
C TRP A 964 20.22 -4.70 -30.33
N VAL A 965 20.06 -3.41 -30.09
CA VAL A 965 19.09 -2.56 -30.78
C VAL A 965 19.79 -1.34 -31.37
N ARG A 966 19.39 -0.93 -32.59
CA ARG A 966 19.93 0.25 -33.29
C ARG A 966 18.81 1.15 -33.76
N LEU A 967 19.01 2.45 -33.56
CA LEU A 967 18.23 3.52 -34.18
C LEU A 967 19.04 4.13 -35.31
N GLU A 968 18.50 4.13 -36.53
CA GLU A 968 19.19 4.67 -37.69
C GLU A 968 18.20 5.44 -38.61
N ALA A 969 18.69 6.26 -39.52
CA ALA A 969 17.84 6.96 -40.47
C ALA A 969 17.09 5.94 -41.34
N ALA A 970 15.79 6.14 -41.56
CA ALA A 970 15.03 5.30 -42.49
C ALA A 970 15.68 5.28 -43.88
N GLN A 971 15.78 4.06 -44.45
CA GLN A 971 16.40 3.86 -45.77
C GLN A 971 15.42 4.19 -46.91
#